data_f756494146caec47e37a332fc0b8f591
#
_entry.id   f756494146caec47e37a332fc0b8f591
#
_cell.length_a   1.000
_cell.length_b   1.000
_cell.length_c   1.000
_cell.angle_alpha   90.00
_cell.angle_beta   90.00
_cell.angle_gamma   90.00
#
_symmetry.space_group_name_H-M   'P 1'
#
loop_
_entity.id
_entity.type
_entity.pdbx_description
1 polymer ?
#
loop_
_entity_poly.entity_id
_entity_poly.type
_entity_poly.pdbx_seq_one_letter_code
_entity_poly.pdbx_strand_id
1 'polypeptide(L)'
;MKSKFFTVGMLCLGVSSAFAQDLSKDTLRLDEVVITSQYVKPTEVGRLPVPLSQAPLSVSRMSAPMISDLSLNSLIDVARNVTGVRPNNSYGGFQSFYIRGFNTFVVVTDGIRDERHNLYASAPNTTLASIESIEILKGAASVMYGHSALGGVISLVHKQPTSVPRVNAQMSIGSWGRYSIQGGAGGNIARGVDFRTDFSMSGGEGWRHTNDRAYNAYFALNFRLSDYDKLNFSVSAKNDRYGTDTGQPHVDKDIYDADGSVVYRPGDLPEDFDRRTRYNDPLDHLADKDLTVSAKWTHQFTNPDWSLSDYLSYYYDDLDYYASEKLTYLTSSDPIYNHYYMNGNTKTYISLDSIQRVGYQFAYKVSLLQNQLELKGKFMTGEVKHNFLGGYSFSSLYTPRYTANYAADATGPGKNAHLSVVDPVLNQGDLNLPYQKRNLAWEYMHGIYVQDYLNLTDRLSALLSLRYDRYDRTYQQAYTKDKVVTTKDEKAHIHDNALTYRFSLLYQFTDAFNVYASTSNYFKPTRTVASPGYVYIGNDGKVIEPSGKNVFSPEKGYQYEAGSHIAFSDKFNANISGFYILRKNMVQSLGTKDGQTISGQVGKADSKGLEVDINTRPWQQFNINAGYTFTLAKLKEYAKNDYAENTQAGNYLNLVPKHMAYGWAFYDFDRSLKGLKLGVGFNYSSKAYVNTANTLEFEPYAIANAMAGYSFKNWKLQMNINNIFDKNYYMT
;
A
#
# COMPACT_ATOMS: atom_id res chain seq x y z
N MET A 1 -34.81 6.21 1.36
CA MET A 1 -33.94 7.03 0.48
C MET A 1 -33.22 6.14 -0.54
N LYS A 2 -33.94 5.43 -1.40
CA LYS A 2 -33.36 4.41 -2.31
C LYS A 2 -33.50 4.73 -3.81
N SER A 3 -33.68 5.99 -4.22
CA SER A 3 -34.06 6.24 -5.64
C SER A 3 -33.46 7.47 -6.32
N LYS A 4 -32.40 8.10 -5.82
CA LYS A 4 -31.86 9.34 -6.43
C LYS A 4 -30.45 9.24 -7.01
N PHE A 5 -29.78 8.09 -6.94
CA PHE A 5 -28.42 7.94 -7.47
C PHE A 5 -28.34 7.43 -8.92
N PHE A 6 -29.47 7.06 -9.54
CA PHE A 6 -29.46 6.46 -10.89
C PHE A 6 -29.60 7.46 -12.05
N THR A 7 -29.87 8.73 -11.76
CA THR A 7 -30.22 9.71 -12.83
C THR A 7 -28.99 10.51 -13.36
N VAL A 8 -27.83 10.43 -12.70
CA VAL A 8 -26.62 11.15 -13.17
C VAL A 8 -25.82 10.35 -14.22
N GLY A 9 -25.97 9.04 -14.26
CA GLY A 9 -25.25 8.18 -15.21
C GLY A 9 -25.75 8.23 -16.66
N MET A 10 -26.95 8.75 -16.90
CA MET A 10 -27.60 8.65 -18.22
C MET A 10 -27.45 9.89 -19.11
N LEU A 11 -26.89 10.99 -18.59
CA LEU A 11 -26.71 12.24 -19.34
C LEU A 11 -25.41 12.29 -20.18
N CYS A 12 -24.48 11.33 -20.00
CA CYS A 12 -23.22 11.29 -20.74
C CYS A 12 -23.25 10.48 -22.04
N LEU A 13 -24.32 9.78 -22.34
CA LEU A 13 -24.42 8.94 -23.57
C LEU A 13 -24.99 9.66 -24.79
N GLY A 14 -25.42 10.91 -24.66
CA GLY A 14 -26.05 11.68 -25.73
C GLY A 14 -25.14 12.55 -26.59
N VAL A 15 -23.82 12.66 -26.29
CA VAL A 15 -22.92 13.61 -26.97
C VAL A 15 -21.95 12.93 -27.96
N SER A 16 -22.01 11.60 -28.12
CA SER A 16 -21.01 10.84 -28.89
C SER A 16 -21.19 10.81 -30.43
N SER A 17 -22.11 11.58 -31.01
CA SER A 17 -22.32 11.55 -32.47
C SER A 17 -21.89 12.79 -33.27
N ALA A 18 -21.25 13.79 -32.64
CA ALA A 18 -20.95 15.06 -33.32
C ALA A 18 -19.47 15.36 -33.65
N PHE A 19 -18.50 14.56 -33.20
CA PHE A 19 -17.07 14.88 -33.36
C PHE A 19 -16.23 13.74 -33.96
N ALA A 20 -16.74 13.07 -35.00
CA ALA A 20 -15.92 12.21 -35.82
C ALA A 20 -15.49 12.95 -37.09
N GLN A 21 -14.66 13.98 -36.94
CA GLN A 21 -14.00 14.61 -38.09
C GLN A 21 -12.48 14.69 -37.88
N ASP A 22 -11.79 13.92 -38.73
CA ASP A 22 -10.41 14.09 -39.20
C ASP A 22 -9.27 14.07 -38.16
N LEU A 23 -9.07 12.92 -37.53
CA LEU A 23 -7.88 12.61 -36.69
C LEU A 23 -6.77 11.87 -37.48
N SER A 24 -6.69 12.00 -38.82
CA SER A 24 -5.81 11.18 -39.63
C SER A 24 -4.38 11.68 -39.84
N LYS A 25 -3.92 12.74 -39.18
CA LYS A 25 -2.59 13.31 -39.48
C LYS A 25 -1.56 13.40 -38.36
N ASP A 26 -1.85 13.05 -37.15
CA ASP A 26 -0.82 12.98 -36.09
C ASP A 26 -0.97 11.72 -35.22
N THR A 27 -0.72 10.57 -35.82
CA THR A 27 -0.33 9.39 -35.04
C THR A 27 1.10 9.64 -34.54
N LEU A 28 1.25 10.48 -33.55
CA LEU A 28 2.42 10.43 -32.68
C LEU A 28 2.49 8.99 -32.13
N ARG A 29 3.57 8.31 -32.48
CA ARG A 29 3.93 6.99 -31.97
C ARG A 29 4.06 7.09 -30.46
N LEU A 30 2.95 6.92 -29.74
CA LEU A 30 2.92 6.91 -28.27
C LEU A 30 3.84 5.85 -27.68
N ASP A 31 4.12 4.78 -28.42
CA ASP A 31 4.95 3.66 -27.97
C ASP A 31 6.46 4.00 -27.90
N GLU A 32 6.92 5.00 -28.63
CA GLU A 32 8.33 5.34 -28.72
C GLU A 32 8.83 6.23 -27.55
N VAL A 33 7.92 6.90 -26.85
CA VAL A 33 8.23 7.90 -25.81
C VAL A 33 8.20 7.30 -24.40
N VAL A 34 7.64 6.11 -24.20
CA VAL A 34 7.23 5.63 -22.85
C VAL A 34 8.41 5.25 -21.95
N ILE A 35 9.44 4.61 -22.44
CA ILE A 35 10.54 4.14 -21.59
C ILE A 35 11.49 5.27 -21.22
N THR A 36 11.82 6.13 -22.15
CA THR A 36 12.71 7.29 -21.96
C THR A 36 12.05 8.41 -21.16
N SER A 37 10.74 8.64 -21.37
CA SER A 37 10.02 9.72 -20.67
C SER A 37 9.90 9.51 -19.16
N GLN A 38 10.05 8.28 -18.67
CA GLN A 38 9.96 8.00 -17.23
C GLN A 38 11.09 8.66 -16.44
N TYR A 39 12.31 8.68 -16.98
CA TYR A 39 13.47 9.24 -16.29
C TYR A 39 13.73 10.72 -16.61
N VAL A 40 13.13 11.24 -17.65
CA VAL A 40 13.25 12.64 -18.07
C VAL A 40 12.22 13.55 -17.38
N LYS A 41 11.08 12.99 -16.95
CA LYS A 41 10.05 13.78 -16.24
C LYS A 41 10.45 14.02 -14.78
N PRO A 42 10.14 15.20 -14.22
CA PRO A 42 10.25 15.44 -12.80
C PRO A 42 9.50 14.42 -11.96
N THR A 43 9.97 14.18 -10.74
CA THR A 43 9.31 13.27 -9.80
C THR A 43 8.24 14.01 -9.00
N GLU A 44 7.02 13.53 -9.07
CA GLU A 44 5.90 14.06 -8.27
C GLU A 44 6.09 13.69 -6.79
N VAL A 45 6.50 12.45 -6.50
CA VAL A 45 6.69 11.98 -5.12
C VAL A 45 7.88 12.65 -4.43
N GLY A 46 8.89 13.09 -5.16
CA GLY A 46 10.03 13.84 -4.63
C GLY A 46 9.77 15.32 -4.48
N ARG A 47 8.70 15.83 -5.11
CA ARG A 47 8.39 17.27 -5.23
C ARG A 47 9.57 18.10 -5.73
N LEU A 48 10.38 17.50 -6.60
CA LEU A 48 11.57 18.13 -7.18
C LEU A 48 11.31 18.54 -8.63
N PRO A 49 11.74 19.76 -9.05
CA PRO A 49 11.57 20.22 -10.42
C PRO A 49 12.66 19.70 -11.36
N VAL A 50 13.31 18.59 -11.01
CA VAL A 50 14.39 17.99 -11.80
C VAL A 50 13.99 16.59 -12.26
N PRO A 51 14.54 16.11 -13.40
CA PRO A 51 14.35 14.73 -13.85
C PRO A 51 14.70 13.72 -12.77
N LEU A 52 14.05 12.56 -12.79
CA LEU A 52 14.32 11.48 -11.84
C LEU A 52 15.80 11.06 -11.86
N SER A 53 16.45 11.08 -13.02
CA SER A 53 17.88 10.80 -13.19
C SER A 53 18.81 11.80 -12.48
N GLN A 54 18.31 12.97 -12.09
CA GLN A 54 19.06 14.01 -11.37
C GLN A 54 18.55 14.20 -9.93
N ALA A 55 17.60 13.40 -9.50
CA ALA A 55 17.08 13.46 -8.15
C ALA A 55 17.92 12.57 -7.23
N PRO A 56 18.49 13.07 -6.11
CA PRO A 56 19.25 12.24 -5.16
C PRO A 56 18.34 11.38 -4.30
N LEU A 57 17.50 10.57 -4.94
CA LEU A 57 16.43 9.76 -4.37
C LEU A 57 16.30 8.42 -5.08
N SER A 58 15.97 7.37 -4.34
CA SER A 58 15.58 6.09 -4.92
C SER A 58 14.07 6.06 -5.18
N VAL A 59 13.69 6.22 -6.43
CA VAL A 59 12.28 6.20 -6.87
C VAL A 59 12.11 5.20 -8.00
N SER A 60 11.12 4.32 -7.89
CA SER A 60 10.65 3.50 -9.00
C SER A 60 9.36 4.09 -9.55
N ARG A 61 9.20 4.12 -10.87
CA ARG A 61 8.02 4.64 -11.55
C ARG A 61 7.39 3.57 -12.44
N MET A 62 6.07 3.46 -12.38
CA MET A 62 5.24 2.62 -13.26
C MET A 62 4.27 3.52 -14.02
N SER A 63 4.35 3.54 -15.34
CA SER A 63 3.49 4.37 -16.20
C SER A 63 2.22 3.66 -16.64
N ALA A 64 1.19 4.40 -17.08
CA ALA A 64 -0.07 3.82 -17.58
C ALA A 64 0.12 2.82 -18.75
N PRO A 65 0.98 3.06 -19.75
CA PRO A 65 1.26 2.06 -20.77
C PRO A 65 1.83 0.76 -20.20
N MET A 66 2.74 0.83 -19.22
CA MET A 66 3.31 -0.34 -18.58
C MET A 66 2.28 -1.07 -17.72
N ILE A 67 1.43 -0.34 -16.98
CA ILE A 67 0.27 -0.89 -16.27
C ILE A 67 -0.63 -1.66 -17.25
N SER A 68 -0.89 -1.09 -18.43
CA SER A 68 -1.71 -1.70 -19.48
C SER A 68 -1.06 -2.95 -20.10
N ASP A 69 0.22 -2.89 -20.49
CA ASP A 69 0.93 -4.01 -21.10
C ASP A 69 1.04 -5.22 -20.17
N LEU A 70 1.22 -4.98 -18.88
CA LEU A 70 1.28 -6.02 -17.88
C LEU A 70 -0.12 -6.43 -17.35
N SER A 71 -1.20 -5.77 -17.81
CA SER A 71 -2.58 -5.96 -17.30
C SER A 71 -2.67 -5.87 -15.78
N LEU A 72 -1.98 -4.89 -15.17
CA LEU A 72 -1.99 -4.69 -13.72
C LEU A 72 -3.31 -4.03 -13.31
N ASN A 73 -4.00 -4.61 -12.36
CA ASN A 73 -5.32 -4.15 -11.92
C ASN A 73 -5.33 -3.57 -10.50
N SER A 74 -4.28 -3.81 -9.73
CA SER A 74 -4.17 -3.39 -8.34
C SER A 74 -2.76 -2.94 -7.97
N LEU A 75 -2.62 -2.24 -6.85
CA LEU A 75 -1.30 -1.91 -6.29
C LEU A 75 -0.49 -3.18 -5.91
N ILE A 76 -1.16 -4.27 -5.55
CA ILE A 76 -0.52 -5.57 -5.30
C ILE A 76 0.22 -6.05 -6.55
N ASP A 77 -0.41 -5.94 -7.72
CA ASP A 77 0.20 -6.34 -9.00
C ASP A 77 1.38 -5.44 -9.36
N VAL A 78 1.24 -4.12 -9.14
CA VAL A 78 2.33 -3.16 -9.35
C VAL A 78 3.53 -3.49 -8.45
N ALA A 79 3.30 -3.73 -7.18
CA ALA A 79 4.36 -3.98 -6.19
C ALA A 79 5.21 -5.24 -6.50
N ARG A 80 4.64 -6.22 -7.21
CA ARG A 80 5.39 -7.41 -7.70
C ARG A 80 6.41 -7.07 -8.80
N ASN A 81 6.27 -5.92 -9.44
CA ASN A 81 7.10 -5.47 -10.54
C ASN A 81 7.90 -4.21 -10.19
N VAL A 82 8.21 -4.04 -8.89
CA VAL A 82 9.00 -2.93 -8.34
C VAL A 82 10.01 -3.47 -7.33
N THR A 83 11.24 -2.99 -7.37
CA THR A 83 12.29 -3.35 -6.41
C THR A 83 11.98 -2.84 -5.00
N GLY A 84 12.43 -3.58 -4.00
CA GLY A 84 12.33 -3.19 -2.59
C GLY A 84 10.92 -3.22 -2.01
N VAL A 85 9.91 -3.67 -2.75
CA VAL A 85 8.52 -3.69 -2.32
C VAL A 85 7.96 -5.11 -2.35
N ARG A 86 7.53 -5.61 -1.20
CA ARG A 86 6.78 -6.86 -1.08
C ARG A 86 5.32 -6.55 -0.79
N PRO A 87 4.39 -6.93 -1.65
CA PRO A 87 2.96 -6.82 -1.36
C PRO A 87 2.50 -7.87 -0.37
N ASN A 88 1.46 -7.54 0.36
CA ASN A 88 0.75 -8.44 1.26
C ASN A 88 -0.76 -8.19 1.11
N ASN A 89 -1.54 -9.24 0.89
CA ASN A 89 -2.99 -9.17 0.80
C ASN A 89 -3.60 -9.99 1.93
N SER A 90 -4.29 -9.34 2.84
CA SER A 90 -4.85 -9.98 4.02
C SER A 90 -6.37 -10.07 3.91
N TYR A 91 -6.93 -11.15 4.40
CA TYR A 91 -8.37 -11.38 4.50
C TYR A 91 -9.15 -11.12 3.20
N GLY A 92 -8.51 -11.37 2.05
CA GLY A 92 -9.14 -11.27 0.72
C GLY A 92 -9.22 -9.86 0.13
N GLY A 93 -9.22 -8.80 0.92
CA GLY A 93 -9.46 -7.43 0.42
C GLY A 93 -8.57 -6.33 0.98
N PHE A 94 -7.78 -6.60 2.03
CA PHE A 94 -6.86 -5.63 2.60
C PHE A 94 -5.47 -5.75 2.01
N GLN A 95 -4.96 -4.68 1.44
CA GLN A 95 -3.60 -4.60 0.91
C GLN A 95 -2.67 -3.86 1.87
N SER A 96 -1.47 -4.37 2.01
CA SER A 96 -0.36 -3.71 2.70
C SER A 96 0.95 -3.95 1.97
N PHE A 97 1.98 -3.17 2.29
CA PHE A 97 3.26 -3.22 1.59
C PHE A 97 4.41 -3.18 2.58
N TYR A 98 5.39 -4.03 2.34
CA TYR A 98 6.68 -3.99 3.03
C TYR A 98 7.68 -3.35 2.08
N ILE A 99 8.14 -2.15 2.40
CA ILE A 99 9.12 -1.42 1.60
C ILE A 99 10.43 -1.46 2.37
N ARG A 100 11.49 -2.02 1.76
CA ARG A 100 12.79 -2.21 2.41
C ARG A 100 12.71 -2.91 3.77
N GLY A 101 11.77 -3.84 3.92
CA GLY A 101 11.56 -4.63 5.14
C GLY A 101 10.61 -4.03 6.18
N PHE A 102 10.05 -2.83 5.96
CA PHE A 102 9.12 -2.19 6.88
C PHE A 102 7.74 -1.98 6.27
N ASN A 103 6.69 -2.30 7.04
CA ASN A 103 5.30 -2.07 6.68
C ASN A 103 4.78 -0.67 7.06
N THR A 104 5.68 0.25 7.42
CA THR A 104 5.36 1.64 7.74
C THR A 104 5.56 2.48 6.50
N PHE A 105 4.52 2.66 5.72
CA PHE A 105 4.51 3.38 4.45
C PHE A 105 3.35 4.38 4.41
N VAL A 106 3.40 5.30 3.45
CA VAL A 106 2.34 6.27 3.18
C VAL A 106 1.89 6.10 1.74
N VAL A 107 0.58 6.15 1.51
CA VAL A 107 0.02 6.31 0.17
C VAL A 107 -0.40 7.76 0.00
N VAL A 108 -0.12 8.33 -1.16
CA VAL A 108 -0.58 9.65 -1.55
C VAL A 108 -1.26 9.60 -2.90
N THR A 109 -2.28 10.42 -3.09
CA THR A 109 -2.97 10.57 -4.36
C THR A 109 -2.91 12.03 -4.76
N ASP A 110 -2.31 12.34 -5.91
CA ASP A 110 -2.05 13.69 -6.39
C ASP A 110 -1.33 14.58 -5.35
N GLY A 111 -0.46 13.98 -4.54
CA GLY A 111 0.31 14.66 -3.49
C GLY A 111 -0.37 14.80 -2.13
N ILE A 112 -1.64 14.41 -2.00
CA ILE A 112 -2.40 14.38 -0.74
C ILE A 112 -2.36 12.97 -0.14
N ARG A 113 -2.18 12.89 1.19
CA ARG A 113 -2.08 11.61 1.91
C ARG A 113 -3.41 10.87 1.93
N ASP A 114 -3.33 9.55 1.70
CA ASP A 114 -4.41 8.62 1.99
C ASP A 114 -4.24 8.05 3.40
N GLU A 115 -4.98 8.59 4.37
CA GLU A 115 -4.87 8.18 5.77
C GLU A 115 -5.49 6.81 6.07
N ARG A 116 -6.21 6.19 5.15
CA ARG A 116 -6.72 4.81 5.31
C ARG A 116 -5.59 3.83 5.58
N HIS A 117 -4.49 3.91 4.82
CA HIS A 117 -3.33 3.06 4.99
C HIS A 117 -2.60 3.29 6.31
N ASN A 118 -2.62 4.52 6.81
CA ASN A 118 -1.94 4.89 8.06
C ASN A 118 -2.69 4.45 9.31
N LEU A 119 -3.99 4.26 9.23
CA LEU A 119 -4.79 3.85 10.37
C LEU A 119 -4.43 2.45 10.86
N TYR A 120 -4.21 1.51 9.92
CA TYR A 120 -4.02 0.08 10.22
C TYR A 120 -2.87 -0.56 9.42
N ALA A 121 -2.04 0.22 8.73
CA ALA A 121 -1.02 -0.26 7.78
C ALA A 121 -1.61 -1.17 6.68
N SER A 122 -2.89 -1.05 6.40
CA SER A 122 -3.60 -1.76 5.34
C SER A 122 -4.86 -1.00 4.96
N ALA A 123 -5.29 -1.11 3.73
CA ALA A 123 -6.53 -0.53 3.23
C ALA A 123 -7.16 -1.44 2.18
N PRO A 124 -8.45 -1.26 1.87
CA PRO A 124 -9.07 -1.91 0.73
C PRO A 124 -8.32 -1.66 -0.58
N ASN A 125 -8.50 -2.55 -1.54
CA ASN A 125 -7.83 -2.48 -2.83
C ASN A 125 -8.11 -1.14 -3.55
N THR A 126 -7.12 -0.65 -4.28
CA THR A 126 -7.21 0.59 -5.06
C THR A 126 -7.20 0.26 -6.54
N THR A 127 -8.17 0.79 -7.29
CA THR A 127 -8.23 0.66 -8.74
C THR A 127 -7.16 1.51 -9.43
N LEU A 128 -6.69 1.05 -10.58
CA LEU A 128 -5.71 1.77 -11.41
C LEU A 128 -6.33 2.41 -12.66
N ALA A 129 -7.64 2.31 -12.87
CA ALA A 129 -8.30 2.74 -14.10
C ALA A 129 -8.14 4.24 -14.41
N SER A 130 -8.17 5.10 -13.38
CA SER A 130 -7.98 6.55 -13.50
C SER A 130 -6.53 7.01 -13.29
N ILE A 131 -5.59 6.08 -13.10
CA ILE A 131 -4.19 6.39 -12.74
C ILE A 131 -3.32 6.52 -13.99
N GLU A 132 -2.56 7.59 -14.08
CA GLU A 132 -1.58 7.89 -15.13
C GLU A 132 -0.21 7.27 -14.82
N SER A 133 0.21 7.39 -13.55
CA SER A 133 1.48 6.81 -13.10
C SER A 133 1.46 6.52 -11.61
N ILE A 134 2.31 5.58 -11.23
CA ILE A 134 2.58 5.23 -9.84
C ILE A 134 4.06 5.45 -9.60
N GLU A 135 4.39 6.22 -8.58
CA GLU A 135 5.77 6.45 -8.14
C GLU A 135 5.95 5.90 -6.75
N ILE A 136 7.04 5.19 -6.51
CA ILE A 136 7.37 4.64 -5.19
C ILE A 136 8.71 5.20 -4.76
N LEU A 137 8.66 6.16 -3.84
CA LEU A 137 9.82 6.68 -3.12
C LEU A 137 10.18 5.72 -2.00
N LYS A 138 11.37 5.18 -2.01
CA LYS A 138 11.81 4.17 -1.04
C LYS A 138 12.58 4.82 0.12
N GLY A 139 12.27 4.34 1.33
CA GLY A 139 12.90 4.79 2.56
C GLY A 139 12.26 6.01 3.22
N ALA A 140 12.91 6.57 4.26
CA ALA A 140 12.33 7.59 5.12
C ALA A 140 11.97 8.87 4.35
N ALA A 141 10.69 9.21 4.32
CA ALA A 141 10.13 10.34 3.58
C ALA A 141 9.25 11.27 4.43
N SER A 142 9.37 11.21 5.75
CA SER A 142 8.53 12.01 6.65
C SER A 142 8.68 13.51 6.46
N VAL A 143 9.82 13.99 5.99
CA VAL A 143 10.06 15.41 5.73
C VAL A 143 9.09 16.00 4.69
N MET A 144 8.62 15.22 3.73
CA MET A 144 7.69 15.72 2.70
C MET A 144 6.22 15.39 3.00
N TYR A 145 5.99 14.27 3.68
CA TYR A 145 4.65 13.71 3.83
C TYR A 145 4.21 13.55 5.30
N GLY A 146 5.03 14.00 6.26
CA GLY A 146 4.75 13.89 7.69
C GLY A 146 4.97 12.46 8.22
N HIS A 147 4.28 12.11 9.28
CA HIS A 147 4.51 10.87 10.04
C HIS A 147 4.34 9.57 9.23
N SER A 148 4.89 8.48 9.77
CA SER A 148 4.67 7.09 9.32
C SER A 148 5.29 6.67 7.97
N ALA A 149 6.20 7.45 7.39
CA ALA A 149 6.85 7.16 6.10
C ALA A 149 8.28 6.62 6.28
N LEU A 150 8.48 5.49 6.99
CA LEU A 150 9.80 4.87 7.17
C LEU A 150 10.22 4.02 5.96
N GLY A 151 9.37 3.10 5.54
CA GLY A 151 9.62 2.24 4.38
C GLY A 151 9.58 3.05 3.08
N GLY A 152 8.64 3.97 2.96
CA GLY A 152 8.52 4.80 1.77
C GLY A 152 7.15 5.44 1.56
N VAL A 153 6.97 5.97 0.37
CA VAL A 153 5.73 6.58 -0.11
C VAL A 153 5.33 5.98 -1.46
N ILE A 154 4.09 5.55 -1.57
CA ILE A 154 3.46 5.13 -2.83
C ILE A 154 2.60 6.29 -3.31
N SER A 155 2.96 6.90 -4.42
CA SER A 155 2.25 8.03 -5.02
C SER A 155 1.46 7.59 -6.23
N LEU A 156 0.15 7.84 -6.19
CA LEU A 156 -0.79 7.64 -7.29
C LEU A 156 -1.05 8.99 -7.95
N VAL A 157 -0.85 9.07 -9.25
CA VAL A 157 -1.10 10.28 -10.02
C VAL A 157 -2.25 10.01 -10.98
N HIS A 158 -3.36 10.75 -10.81
CA HIS A 158 -4.50 10.62 -11.73
C HIS A 158 -4.20 11.19 -13.11
N LYS A 159 -4.90 10.63 -14.11
CA LYS A 159 -4.97 11.21 -15.44
C LYS A 159 -5.54 12.61 -15.36
N GLN A 160 -4.83 13.57 -15.92
CA GLN A 160 -5.18 15.00 -15.84
C GLN A 160 -6.08 15.43 -16.99
N PRO A 161 -6.95 16.45 -16.78
CA PRO A 161 -7.66 17.13 -17.85
C PRO A 161 -6.70 17.63 -18.92
N THR A 162 -7.07 17.50 -20.17
CA THR A 162 -6.29 17.91 -21.34
C THR A 162 -7.20 18.59 -22.37
N SER A 163 -6.68 19.57 -23.10
CA SER A 163 -7.40 20.22 -24.18
C SER A 163 -7.54 19.33 -25.45
N VAL A 164 -6.69 18.32 -25.59
CA VAL A 164 -6.75 17.38 -26.71
C VAL A 164 -7.83 16.34 -26.45
N PRO A 165 -8.84 16.18 -27.34
CA PRO A 165 -9.85 15.15 -27.19
C PRO A 165 -9.23 13.75 -27.16
N ARG A 166 -9.59 12.97 -26.15
CA ARG A 166 -9.16 11.58 -25.98
C ARG A 166 -10.33 10.75 -25.45
N VAL A 167 -10.52 9.58 -26.03
CA VAL A 167 -11.50 8.58 -25.57
C VAL A 167 -10.79 7.24 -25.54
N ASN A 168 -11.00 6.49 -24.49
CA ASN A 168 -10.52 5.13 -24.39
C ASN A 168 -11.59 4.24 -23.75
N ALA A 169 -11.66 3.00 -24.19
CA ALA A 169 -12.47 1.96 -23.58
C ALA A 169 -11.67 0.66 -23.58
N GLN A 170 -11.82 -0.11 -22.52
CA GLN A 170 -11.19 -1.41 -22.36
C GLN A 170 -12.17 -2.39 -21.74
N MET A 171 -12.19 -3.60 -22.24
CA MET A 171 -12.88 -4.73 -21.64
C MET A 171 -11.91 -5.88 -21.50
N SER A 172 -11.94 -6.55 -20.37
CA SER A 172 -11.14 -7.76 -20.13
C SER A 172 -11.98 -8.85 -19.48
N ILE A 173 -11.64 -10.08 -19.80
CA ILE A 173 -12.16 -11.30 -19.18
C ILE A 173 -10.97 -12.17 -18.78
N GLY A 174 -11.12 -12.96 -17.76
CA GLY A 174 -10.02 -13.79 -17.25
C GLY A 174 -10.49 -15.03 -16.51
N SER A 175 -9.53 -15.81 -16.06
CA SER A 175 -9.77 -17.00 -15.24
C SER A 175 -10.58 -16.66 -13.98
N TRP A 176 -11.32 -17.64 -13.47
CA TRP A 176 -12.13 -17.53 -12.24
C TRP A 176 -13.27 -16.52 -12.36
N GLY A 177 -13.86 -16.41 -13.57
CA GLY A 177 -14.95 -15.49 -13.84
C GLY A 177 -14.61 -14.01 -13.75
N ARG A 178 -13.30 -13.64 -13.75
CA ARG A 178 -12.89 -12.24 -13.66
C ARG A 178 -13.28 -11.48 -14.92
N TYR A 179 -13.80 -10.27 -14.70
CA TYR A 179 -14.10 -9.32 -15.76
C TYR A 179 -13.73 -7.90 -15.32
N SER A 180 -13.43 -7.04 -16.27
CA SER A 180 -13.25 -5.61 -16.07
C SER A 180 -13.71 -4.82 -17.29
N ILE A 181 -14.44 -3.74 -17.05
CA ILE A 181 -14.84 -2.76 -18.05
C ILE A 181 -14.35 -1.41 -17.57
N GLN A 182 -13.61 -0.73 -18.41
CA GLN A 182 -13.05 0.59 -18.08
C GLN A 182 -13.29 1.52 -19.27
N GLY A 183 -13.54 2.79 -18.98
CA GLY A 183 -13.68 3.81 -19.99
C GLY A 183 -13.24 5.16 -19.48
N GLY A 184 -12.79 6.00 -20.39
CA GLY A 184 -12.43 7.35 -20.06
C GLY A 184 -12.54 8.29 -21.25
N ALA A 185 -12.82 9.55 -20.94
CA ALA A 185 -12.88 10.64 -21.93
C ALA A 185 -12.23 11.91 -21.35
N GLY A 186 -11.62 12.69 -22.22
CA GLY A 186 -11.07 13.99 -21.86
C GLY A 186 -11.05 14.90 -23.07
N GLY A 187 -10.96 16.18 -22.83
CA GLY A 187 -10.94 17.20 -23.88
C GLY A 187 -11.26 18.58 -23.36
N ASN A 188 -11.41 19.52 -24.26
CA ASN A 188 -11.84 20.88 -23.95
C ASN A 188 -13.37 20.96 -24.06
N ILE A 189 -14.04 21.47 -23.03
CA ILE A 189 -15.50 21.67 -23.00
C ILE A 189 -15.86 23.11 -23.44
N ALA A 190 -15.07 24.07 -22.98
CA ALA A 190 -15.27 25.50 -23.26
C ALA A 190 -13.91 26.19 -23.22
N ARG A 191 -13.84 27.43 -23.71
CA ARG A 191 -12.59 28.19 -23.67
C ARG A 191 -12.03 28.26 -22.24
N GLY A 192 -10.85 27.69 -22.04
CA GLY A 192 -10.18 27.65 -20.74
C GLY A 192 -10.71 26.60 -19.76
N VAL A 193 -11.57 25.66 -20.23
CA VAL A 193 -12.10 24.58 -19.39
C VAL A 193 -11.83 23.23 -20.03
N ASP A 194 -10.91 22.48 -19.46
CA ASP A 194 -10.59 21.12 -19.86
C ASP A 194 -11.19 20.13 -18.85
N PHE A 195 -11.54 18.91 -19.32
CA PHE A 195 -12.10 17.87 -18.47
C PHE A 195 -11.38 16.53 -18.64
N ARG A 196 -11.53 15.70 -17.64
CA ARG A 196 -11.23 14.28 -17.66
C ARG A 196 -12.29 13.50 -16.90
N THR A 197 -12.74 12.39 -17.44
CA THR A 197 -13.56 11.42 -16.72
C THR A 197 -13.05 10.01 -16.98
N ASP A 198 -13.01 9.19 -15.95
CA ASP A 198 -12.71 7.77 -16.03
C ASP A 198 -13.72 7.00 -15.17
N PHE A 199 -14.13 5.84 -15.63
CA PHE A 199 -14.93 4.90 -14.88
C PHE A 199 -14.36 3.50 -14.99
N SER A 200 -14.61 2.67 -13.99
CA SER A 200 -14.34 1.25 -14.07
C SER A 200 -15.37 0.44 -13.29
N MET A 201 -15.61 -0.75 -13.80
CA MET A 201 -16.38 -1.79 -13.14
C MET A 201 -15.59 -3.08 -13.29
N SER A 202 -15.36 -3.78 -12.20
CA SER A 202 -14.66 -5.06 -12.21
C SER A 202 -15.27 -6.02 -11.19
N GLY A 203 -15.02 -7.30 -11.38
CA GLY A 203 -15.45 -8.33 -10.45
C GLY A 203 -15.07 -9.71 -10.92
N GLY A 204 -15.51 -10.71 -10.19
CA GLY A 204 -15.31 -12.11 -10.48
C GLY A 204 -15.53 -13.00 -9.29
N GLU A 205 -15.64 -14.30 -9.55
CA GLU A 205 -15.76 -15.29 -8.50
C GLU A 205 -14.47 -15.39 -7.66
N GLY A 206 -13.31 -15.22 -8.30
CA GLY A 206 -12.01 -15.37 -7.66
C GLY A 206 -11.60 -16.83 -7.49
N TRP A 207 -10.30 -17.07 -7.34
CA TRP A 207 -9.73 -18.42 -7.20
C TRP A 207 -10.26 -19.18 -5.97
N ARG A 208 -10.58 -18.47 -4.89
CA ARG A 208 -11.11 -19.02 -3.64
C ARG A 208 -12.56 -18.59 -3.37
N HIS A 209 -13.34 -18.32 -4.42
CA HIS A 209 -14.78 -17.99 -4.34
C HIS A 209 -15.10 -16.74 -3.48
N THR A 210 -14.27 -15.69 -3.59
CA THR A 210 -14.45 -14.44 -2.84
C THR A 210 -15.55 -13.53 -3.39
N ASN A 211 -15.94 -13.70 -4.66
CA ASN A 211 -17.02 -12.98 -5.32
C ASN A 211 -16.87 -11.45 -5.23
N ASP A 212 -15.78 -10.94 -5.77
CA ASP A 212 -15.42 -9.53 -5.68
C ASP A 212 -16.22 -8.67 -6.67
N ARG A 213 -16.53 -7.43 -6.28
CA ARG A 213 -17.12 -6.40 -7.13
C ARG A 213 -16.57 -5.03 -6.77
N ALA A 214 -16.18 -4.25 -7.77
CA ALA A 214 -15.66 -2.91 -7.59
C ALA A 214 -16.20 -1.96 -8.65
N TYR A 215 -16.63 -0.77 -8.23
CA TYR A 215 -17.11 0.31 -9.09
C TYR A 215 -16.36 1.58 -8.73
N ASN A 216 -15.82 2.26 -9.73
CA ASN A 216 -15.08 3.49 -9.53
C ASN A 216 -15.46 4.52 -10.59
N ALA A 217 -15.51 5.78 -10.19
CA ALA A 217 -15.70 6.92 -11.06
C ALA A 217 -14.75 8.04 -10.65
N TYR A 218 -14.11 8.65 -11.62
CA TYR A 218 -13.27 9.81 -11.46
C TYR A 218 -13.70 10.89 -12.43
N PHE A 219 -13.78 12.13 -11.95
CA PHE A 219 -14.07 13.31 -12.77
C PHE A 219 -13.17 14.45 -12.35
N ALA A 220 -12.59 15.14 -13.31
CA ALA A 220 -11.76 16.31 -13.06
C ALA A 220 -11.99 17.41 -14.08
N LEU A 221 -11.87 18.64 -13.63
CA LEU A 221 -11.92 19.88 -14.42
C LEU A 221 -10.66 20.70 -14.17
N ASN A 222 -10.17 21.32 -15.22
CA ASN A 222 -9.11 22.31 -15.16
C ASN A 222 -9.64 23.63 -15.73
N PHE A 223 -9.76 24.63 -14.87
CA PHE A 223 -10.19 25.99 -15.23
C PHE A 223 -8.96 26.88 -15.36
N ARG A 224 -8.77 27.52 -16.49
CA ARG A 224 -7.86 28.63 -16.68
C ARG A 224 -8.64 29.91 -16.37
N LEU A 225 -8.55 30.39 -15.11
CA LEU A 225 -9.30 31.55 -14.62
C LEU A 225 -8.74 32.84 -15.16
N SER A 226 -7.41 32.91 -15.32
CA SER A 226 -6.66 34.00 -15.92
C SER A 226 -5.36 33.47 -16.53
N ASP A 227 -4.50 34.36 -17.05
CA ASP A 227 -3.16 33.98 -17.50
C ASP A 227 -2.25 33.56 -16.33
N TYR A 228 -2.61 33.95 -15.11
CA TYR A 228 -1.86 33.65 -13.89
C TYR A 228 -2.52 32.60 -13.00
N ASP A 229 -3.83 32.37 -13.11
CA ASP A 229 -4.60 31.57 -12.18
C ASP A 229 -5.20 30.33 -12.84
N LYS A 230 -4.99 29.18 -12.21
CA LYS A 230 -5.58 27.89 -12.58
C LYS A 230 -6.28 27.29 -11.38
N LEU A 231 -7.42 26.66 -11.62
CA LEU A 231 -8.14 25.87 -10.63
C LEU A 231 -8.36 24.45 -11.17
N ASN A 232 -7.81 23.47 -10.49
CA ASN A 232 -8.12 22.07 -10.74
C ASN A 232 -9.14 21.62 -9.71
N PHE A 233 -10.23 21.03 -10.17
CA PHE A 233 -11.26 20.44 -9.33
C PHE A 233 -11.38 18.96 -9.68
N SER A 234 -11.50 18.07 -8.68
CA SER A 234 -11.69 16.63 -8.94
C SER A 234 -12.61 15.98 -7.92
N VAL A 235 -13.30 14.95 -8.38
CA VAL A 235 -14.15 14.07 -7.57
C VAL A 235 -13.81 12.62 -7.93
N SER A 236 -13.55 11.80 -6.92
CA SER A 236 -13.39 10.36 -7.04
C SER A 236 -14.40 9.67 -6.14
N ALA A 237 -15.09 8.66 -6.66
CA ALA A 237 -16.05 7.86 -5.90
C ALA A 237 -15.80 6.37 -6.14
N LYS A 238 -15.93 5.58 -5.09
CA LYS A 238 -15.70 4.14 -5.10
C LYS A 238 -16.79 3.41 -4.33
N ASN A 239 -17.13 2.20 -4.77
CA ASN A 239 -18.04 1.30 -4.08
C ASN A 239 -17.61 -0.14 -4.37
N ASP A 240 -16.91 -0.74 -3.43
CA ASP A 240 -16.31 -2.06 -3.56
C ASP A 240 -16.91 -3.03 -2.55
N ARG A 241 -16.95 -4.30 -2.92
CA ARG A 241 -17.27 -5.41 -2.03
C ARG A 241 -16.41 -6.61 -2.38
N TYR A 242 -15.73 -7.13 -1.38
CA TYR A 242 -14.87 -8.31 -1.45
C TYR A 242 -15.42 -9.36 -0.47
N GLY A 243 -15.47 -10.61 -0.89
CA GLY A 243 -15.63 -11.71 0.06
C GLY A 243 -14.34 -11.87 0.87
N THR A 244 -14.45 -12.00 2.17
CA THR A 244 -13.28 -12.20 3.02
C THR A 244 -12.72 -13.61 2.88
N ASP A 245 -11.43 -13.77 3.08
CA ASP A 245 -10.73 -15.04 3.04
C ASP A 245 -9.75 -15.10 4.21
N THR A 246 -10.00 -16.00 5.16
CA THR A 246 -9.20 -16.16 6.37
C THR A 246 -7.94 -16.97 6.13
N GLY A 247 -7.79 -17.57 4.95
CA GLY A 247 -6.64 -18.36 4.58
C GLY A 247 -6.84 -19.86 4.76
N GLN A 248 -5.75 -20.58 5.06
CA GLN A 248 -5.70 -22.06 5.13
C GLN A 248 -5.22 -22.50 6.50
N PRO A 249 -5.70 -23.63 7.02
CA PRO A 249 -5.38 -24.13 8.36
C PRO A 249 -4.06 -24.90 8.39
N HIS A 250 -2.93 -24.19 8.25
CA HIS A 250 -1.61 -24.79 8.44
C HIS A 250 -1.38 -25.17 9.90
N VAL A 251 -0.67 -26.28 10.15
CA VAL A 251 -0.18 -26.55 11.50
C VAL A 251 0.98 -25.60 11.84
N ASP A 252 1.09 -25.20 13.09
CA ASP A 252 2.11 -24.25 13.57
C ASP A 252 3.17 -24.90 14.46
N LYS A 253 3.04 -26.21 14.73
CA LYS A 253 3.91 -27.02 15.58
C LYS A 253 4.15 -28.39 14.97
N ASP A 254 5.17 -29.10 15.45
CA ASP A 254 5.33 -30.51 15.13
C ASP A 254 4.16 -31.31 15.74
N ILE A 255 3.46 -32.05 14.91
CA ILE A 255 2.35 -32.93 15.29
C ILE A 255 2.84 -34.34 15.28
N TYR A 256 2.54 -35.05 16.36
CA TYR A 256 2.97 -36.41 16.62
C TYR A 256 1.78 -37.36 16.54
N ASP A 257 2.03 -38.55 16.04
CA ASP A 257 1.09 -39.68 16.12
C ASP A 257 1.19 -40.39 17.50
N ALA A 258 0.33 -41.35 17.71
CA ALA A 258 0.24 -42.10 18.97
C ALA A 258 1.56 -42.80 19.37
N ASP A 259 2.35 -43.24 18.39
CA ASP A 259 3.67 -43.89 18.58
C ASP A 259 4.81 -42.86 18.84
N GLY A 260 4.54 -41.55 18.76
CA GLY A 260 5.52 -40.51 18.97
C GLY A 260 6.32 -40.11 17.72
N SER A 261 5.96 -40.59 16.53
CA SER A 261 6.53 -40.14 15.27
C SER A 261 5.94 -38.78 14.88
N VAL A 262 6.77 -37.91 14.23
CA VAL A 262 6.30 -36.63 13.67
C VAL A 262 5.59 -36.90 12.35
N VAL A 263 4.30 -36.57 12.30
CA VAL A 263 3.45 -36.73 11.08
C VAL A 263 3.26 -35.44 10.30
N TYR A 264 3.24 -34.26 10.97
CA TYR A 264 3.18 -32.97 10.33
C TYR A 264 4.18 -32.00 10.97
N ARG A 265 4.72 -31.12 10.18
CA ARG A 265 5.64 -30.04 10.59
C ARG A 265 5.00 -28.65 10.44
N PRO A 266 5.51 -27.64 11.13
CA PRO A 266 5.05 -26.26 10.94
C PRO A 266 5.01 -25.88 9.45
N GLY A 267 3.84 -25.44 8.97
CA GLY A 267 3.59 -25.10 7.58
C GLY A 267 2.88 -26.19 6.77
N ASP A 268 2.81 -27.42 7.25
CA ASP A 268 2.07 -28.48 6.56
C ASP A 268 0.56 -28.26 6.64
N LEU A 269 -0.13 -28.77 5.64
CA LEU A 269 -1.59 -28.87 5.58
C LEU A 269 -1.99 -30.35 5.75
N PRO A 270 -3.20 -30.63 6.30
CA PRO A 270 -3.71 -32.00 6.35
C PRO A 270 -3.76 -32.66 4.98
N GLU A 271 -3.72 -33.97 4.97
CA GLU A 271 -3.94 -34.81 3.78
C GLU A 271 -5.32 -34.51 3.17
N ASP A 272 -5.46 -34.68 1.86
CA ASP A 272 -6.69 -34.45 1.08
C ASP A 272 -7.22 -33.00 1.10
N PHE A 273 -6.43 -32.01 1.55
CA PHE A 273 -6.82 -30.62 1.60
C PHE A 273 -6.83 -29.99 0.20
N ASP A 274 -8.00 -29.51 -0.24
CA ASP A 274 -8.10 -28.67 -1.45
C ASP A 274 -7.73 -27.21 -1.11
N ARG A 275 -6.67 -26.69 -1.73
CA ARG A 275 -6.20 -25.31 -1.56
C ARG A 275 -7.22 -24.24 -1.96
N ARG A 276 -8.26 -24.61 -2.70
CA ARG A 276 -9.38 -23.72 -3.04
C ARG A 276 -10.44 -23.65 -1.94
N THR A 277 -10.40 -24.56 -0.95
CA THR A 277 -11.33 -24.54 0.17
C THR A 277 -11.27 -23.20 0.92
N ARG A 278 -12.42 -22.58 1.06
CA ARG A 278 -12.62 -21.31 1.79
C ARG A 278 -13.50 -21.59 3.00
N TYR A 279 -13.13 -21.02 4.16
CA TYR A 279 -13.83 -21.26 5.42
C TYR A 279 -14.72 -20.09 5.85
N ASN A 280 -14.79 -19.04 5.04
CA ASN A 280 -15.66 -17.90 5.28
C ASN A 280 -17.05 -18.14 4.69
N ASP A 281 -18.09 -17.70 5.41
CA ASP A 281 -19.45 -17.80 4.92
C ASP A 281 -19.66 -16.89 3.71
N PRO A 282 -20.67 -17.18 2.85
CA PRO A 282 -20.97 -16.33 1.68
C PRO A 282 -21.36 -14.89 2.05
N LEU A 283 -21.82 -14.65 3.28
CA LEU A 283 -22.17 -13.32 3.79
C LEU A 283 -20.93 -12.54 4.28
N ASP A 284 -19.85 -13.22 4.60
CA ASP A 284 -18.60 -12.60 5.03
C ASP A 284 -18.07 -11.65 3.95
N HIS A 285 -17.75 -10.43 4.34
CA HIS A 285 -17.42 -9.38 3.38
C HIS A 285 -16.54 -8.27 3.96
N LEU A 286 -15.86 -7.61 3.06
CA LEU A 286 -15.33 -6.26 3.18
C LEU A 286 -16.08 -5.38 2.19
N ALA A 287 -16.89 -4.44 2.66
CA ALA A 287 -17.57 -3.44 1.85
C ALA A 287 -16.97 -2.06 2.13
N ASP A 288 -16.60 -1.34 1.08
CA ASP A 288 -15.91 -0.07 1.15
C ASP A 288 -16.54 0.93 0.19
N LYS A 289 -16.90 2.11 0.70
CA LYS A 289 -17.45 3.21 -0.11
C LYS A 289 -16.71 4.47 0.25
N ASP A 290 -16.02 5.02 -0.72
CA ASP A 290 -15.33 6.28 -0.52
C ASP A 290 -15.74 7.37 -1.51
N LEU A 291 -15.53 8.60 -1.07
CA LEU A 291 -15.71 9.82 -1.83
C LEU A 291 -14.57 10.79 -1.50
N THR A 292 -13.85 11.20 -2.52
CA THR A 292 -12.85 12.27 -2.41
C THR A 292 -13.28 13.45 -3.27
N VAL A 293 -13.27 14.64 -2.69
CA VAL A 293 -13.48 15.92 -3.41
C VAL A 293 -12.27 16.79 -3.18
N SER A 294 -11.67 17.29 -4.24
CA SER A 294 -10.45 18.09 -4.15
C SER A 294 -10.50 19.34 -5.04
N ALA A 295 -9.88 20.39 -4.56
CA ALA A 295 -9.69 21.62 -5.31
C ALA A 295 -8.25 22.14 -5.11
N LYS A 296 -7.55 22.39 -6.20
CA LYS A 296 -6.19 22.95 -6.20
C LYS A 296 -6.17 24.24 -7.01
N TRP A 297 -6.02 25.35 -6.33
CA TRP A 297 -5.73 26.62 -6.96
C TRP A 297 -4.22 26.80 -7.10
N THR A 298 -3.79 27.38 -8.22
CA THR A 298 -2.39 27.72 -8.48
C THR A 298 -2.32 29.10 -9.08
N HIS A 299 -1.58 29.99 -8.45
CA HIS A 299 -1.26 31.32 -8.91
C HIS A 299 0.19 31.40 -9.37
N GLN A 300 0.41 31.84 -10.59
CA GLN A 300 1.72 32.14 -11.15
C GLN A 300 1.96 33.64 -10.98
N PHE A 301 3.01 34.02 -10.25
CA PHE A 301 3.33 35.43 -10.11
C PHE A 301 3.79 36.05 -11.44
N THR A 302 3.83 37.35 -11.51
CA THR A 302 4.40 38.08 -12.67
C THR A 302 5.85 37.72 -12.93
N ASN A 303 6.62 37.39 -11.88
CA ASN A 303 7.87 36.66 -12.04
C ASN A 303 7.55 35.15 -12.22
N PRO A 304 7.79 34.58 -13.42
CA PRO A 304 7.41 33.20 -13.74
C PRO A 304 8.19 32.14 -12.95
N ASP A 305 9.23 32.53 -12.22
CA ASP A 305 9.98 31.64 -11.36
C ASP A 305 9.28 31.35 -10.03
N TRP A 306 8.22 32.11 -9.70
CA TRP A 306 7.49 31.97 -8.44
C TRP A 306 6.03 31.58 -8.65
N SER A 307 5.57 30.60 -7.87
CA SER A 307 4.15 30.20 -7.85
C SER A 307 3.68 29.89 -6.45
N LEU A 308 2.41 30.17 -6.18
CA LEU A 308 1.70 29.80 -4.95
C LEU A 308 0.61 28.81 -5.30
N SER A 309 0.48 27.74 -4.55
CA SER A 309 -0.64 26.80 -4.71
C SER A 309 -1.29 26.48 -3.37
N ASP A 310 -2.61 26.39 -3.39
CA ASP A 310 -3.41 25.95 -2.26
C ASP A 310 -4.24 24.74 -2.69
N TYR A 311 -4.08 23.63 -1.97
CA TYR A 311 -4.74 22.37 -2.25
C TYR A 311 -5.62 21.98 -1.07
N LEU A 312 -6.94 22.00 -1.26
CA LEU A 312 -7.95 21.54 -0.31
C LEU A 312 -8.50 20.19 -0.76
N SER A 313 -8.59 19.24 0.15
CA SER A 313 -9.18 17.92 -0.10
C SER A 313 -10.05 17.48 1.07
N TYR A 314 -11.23 16.97 0.75
CA TYR A 314 -12.11 16.30 1.69
C TYR A 314 -12.29 14.85 1.26
N TYR A 315 -12.07 13.93 2.18
CA TYR A 315 -12.23 12.50 2.00
C TYR A 315 -13.22 11.94 3.00
N TYR A 316 -14.13 11.11 2.51
CA TYR A 316 -15.08 10.34 3.32
C TYR A 316 -14.98 8.87 2.94
N ASP A 317 -14.99 7.98 3.95
CA ASP A 317 -14.93 6.54 3.78
C ASP A 317 -15.90 5.86 4.74
N ASP A 318 -16.70 4.92 4.23
CA ASP A 318 -17.66 4.08 4.97
C ASP A 318 -17.30 2.62 4.70
N LEU A 319 -16.56 2.03 5.63
CA LEU A 319 -16.11 0.64 5.57
C LEU A 319 -16.89 -0.22 6.55
N ASP A 320 -17.37 -1.36 6.08
CA ASP A 320 -17.99 -2.43 6.86
C ASP A 320 -17.28 -3.76 6.58
N TYR A 321 -16.74 -4.34 7.62
CA TYR A 321 -16.04 -5.61 7.60
C TYR A 321 -16.70 -6.61 8.51
N TYR A 322 -16.98 -7.78 7.96
CA TYR A 322 -17.50 -8.94 8.66
C TYR A 322 -16.82 -10.19 8.16
N ALA A 323 -16.22 -10.97 9.07
CA ALA A 323 -15.54 -12.20 8.71
C ALA A 323 -15.51 -13.20 9.85
N SER A 324 -15.45 -14.46 9.47
CA SER A 324 -14.99 -15.53 10.32
C SER A 324 -13.47 -15.60 10.22
N GLU A 325 -12.78 -15.36 11.33
CA GLU A 325 -11.31 -15.29 11.39
C GLU A 325 -10.73 -16.38 12.28
N LYS A 326 -9.38 -16.45 12.33
CA LYS A 326 -8.59 -17.27 13.27
C LYS A 326 -8.96 -18.75 13.20
N LEU A 327 -8.65 -19.36 12.05
CA LEU A 327 -8.75 -20.82 11.91
C LEU A 327 -7.80 -21.49 12.88
N THR A 328 -8.34 -22.27 13.82
CA THR A 328 -7.58 -23.04 14.80
C THR A 328 -8.13 -24.45 14.88
N TYR A 329 -7.24 -25.44 14.94
CA TYR A 329 -7.65 -26.81 15.16
C TYR A 329 -8.27 -27.00 16.54
N LEU A 330 -9.20 -27.93 16.67
CA LEU A 330 -9.75 -28.30 17.97
C LEU A 330 -8.69 -29.02 18.78
N THR A 331 -8.58 -28.70 20.05
CA THR A 331 -7.59 -29.27 20.95
C THR A 331 -8.24 -29.76 22.25
N SER A 332 -7.61 -30.73 22.91
CA SER A 332 -8.03 -31.30 24.18
C SER A 332 -6.81 -31.64 25.06
N SER A 333 -6.96 -31.54 26.36
CA SER A 333 -6.03 -32.14 27.32
C SER A 333 -6.18 -33.66 27.43
N ASP A 334 -7.38 -34.20 27.10
CA ASP A 334 -7.68 -35.62 27.14
C ASP A 334 -7.38 -36.26 25.78
N PRO A 335 -6.99 -37.56 25.75
CA PRO A 335 -6.60 -38.29 24.55
C PRO A 335 -7.82 -38.68 23.70
N ILE A 336 -8.64 -37.69 23.30
CA ILE A 336 -9.83 -37.92 22.45
C ILE A 336 -9.51 -37.82 20.96
N TYR A 337 -8.32 -37.35 20.59
CA TYR A 337 -7.83 -37.25 19.22
C TYR A 337 -6.60 -38.15 19.02
N ASN A 338 -6.36 -38.58 17.80
CA ASN A 338 -5.27 -39.50 17.45
C ASN A 338 -3.90 -38.83 17.45
N HIS A 339 -3.85 -37.50 17.26
CA HIS A 339 -2.62 -36.74 17.14
C HIS A 339 -2.45 -35.77 18.31
N TYR A 340 -1.20 -35.43 18.62
CA TYR A 340 -0.88 -34.47 19.67
C TYR A 340 0.33 -33.58 19.31
N TYR A 341 0.48 -32.49 20.01
CA TYR A 341 1.71 -31.67 20.04
C TYR A 341 2.17 -31.48 21.48
N MET A 342 3.46 -31.14 21.64
CA MET A 342 4.02 -30.87 22.95
C MET A 342 3.86 -29.39 23.31
N ASN A 343 3.26 -29.10 24.47
CA ASN A 343 3.20 -27.78 25.08
C ASN A 343 4.05 -27.80 26.35
N GLY A 344 5.33 -27.43 26.23
CA GLY A 344 6.34 -27.75 27.24
C GLY A 344 6.46 -29.28 27.40
N ASN A 345 6.22 -29.79 28.60
CA ASN A 345 6.26 -31.20 28.91
C ASN A 345 4.88 -31.89 28.85
N THR A 346 3.83 -31.19 28.42
CA THR A 346 2.46 -31.69 28.43
C THR A 346 2.00 -31.97 27.00
N LYS A 347 1.38 -33.15 26.79
CA LYS A 347 0.69 -33.48 25.51
C LYS A 347 -0.60 -32.67 25.42
N THR A 348 -0.82 -32.05 24.29
CA THR A 348 -2.11 -31.47 23.90
C THR A 348 -2.58 -32.19 22.64
N TYR A 349 -3.71 -32.85 22.74
CA TYR A 349 -4.28 -33.62 21.63
C TYR A 349 -4.98 -32.69 20.65
N ILE A 350 -4.90 -32.95 19.35
CA ILE A 350 -5.37 -32.09 18.26
C ILE A 350 -6.18 -32.88 17.24
N SER A 351 -7.34 -32.34 16.84
CA SER A 351 -8.10 -32.87 15.70
C SER A 351 -7.58 -32.19 14.43
N LEU A 352 -7.13 -32.96 13.44
CA LEU A 352 -6.77 -32.47 12.12
C LEU A 352 -7.93 -32.41 11.13
N ASP A 353 -9.09 -33.00 11.52
CA ASP A 353 -10.31 -33.03 10.70
C ASP A 353 -11.24 -31.85 10.94
N SER A 354 -11.05 -31.13 12.05
CA SER A 354 -11.97 -30.08 12.49
C SER A 354 -11.26 -28.83 12.98
N ILE A 355 -11.75 -27.70 12.52
CA ILE A 355 -11.28 -26.36 12.91
C ILE A 355 -12.40 -25.55 13.53
N GLN A 356 -12.02 -24.62 14.36
CA GLN A 356 -12.89 -23.54 14.83
C GLN A 356 -12.49 -22.20 14.22
N ARG A 357 -13.43 -21.30 14.15
CA ARG A 357 -13.26 -19.92 13.67
C ARG A 357 -13.92 -18.94 14.63
N VAL A 358 -13.46 -17.70 14.62
CA VAL A 358 -13.98 -16.62 15.47
C VAL A 358 -14.63 -15.56 14.60
N GLY A 359 -15.89 -15.20 14.87
CA GLY A 359 -16.53 -14.09 14.20
C GLY A 359 -15.93 -12.75 14.64
N TYR A 360 -15.60 -11.91 13.66
CA TYR A 360 -15.08 -10.57 13.87
C TYR A 360 -15.78 -9.58 12.97
N GLN A 361 -16.26 -8.48 13.56
CA GLN A 361 -16.89 -7.41 12.81
C GLN A 361 -16.31 -6.07 13.24
N PHE A 362 -16.05 -5.21 12.27
CA PHE A 362 -15.84 -3.81 12.53
C PHE A 362 -16.38 -2.94 11.40
N ALA A 363 -16.79 -1.74 11.77
CA ALA A 363 -17.19 -0.73 10.82
C ALA A 363 -16.57 0.61 11.22
N TYR A 364 -16.18 1.41 10.26
CA TYR A 364 -15.76 2.78 10.51
C TYR A 364 -16.25 3.73 9.43
N LYS A 365 -16.39 5.00 9.82
CA LYS A 365 -16.68 6.11 8.91
C LYS A 365 -15.59 7.14 9.12
N VAL A 366 -14.72 7.26 8.15
CA VAL A 366 -13.62 8.23 8.19
C VAL A 366 -14.07 9.53 7.55
N SER A 367 -13.75 10.65 8.18
CA SER A 367 -13.85 11.97 7.58
C SER A 367 -12.51 12.67 7.73
N LEU A 368 -11.92 13.08 6.64
CA LEU A 368 -10.61 13.69 6.59
C LEU A 368 -10.65 14.98 5.76
N LEU A 369 -10.36 16.09 6.40
CA LEU A 369 -10.11 17.36 5.73
C LEU A 369 -8.61 17.62 5.72
N GLN A 370 -8.07 17.95 4.55
CA GLN A 370 -6.66 18.30 4.38
C GLN A 370 -6.53 19.59 3.60
N ASN A 371 -5.54 20.39 3.98
CA ASN A 371 -5.13 21.59 3.26
C ASN A 371 -3.61 21.62 3.14
N GLN A 372 -3.11 22.02 1.99
CA GLN A 372 -1.68 22.18 1.72
C GLN A 372 -1.43 23.44 0.92
N LEU A 373 -0.78 24.40 1.56
CA LEU A 373 -0.34 25.66 0.96
C LEU A 373 1.15 25.56 0.63
N GLU A 374 1.54 25.84 -0.61
CA GLU A 374 2.92 25.76 -1.08
C GLU A 374 3.34 26.97 -1.89
N LEU A 375 4.49 27.52 -1.54
CA LEU A 375 5.23 28.52 -2.32
C LEU A 375 6.43 27.84 -2.98
N LYS A 376 6.48 27.90 -4.30
CA LYS A 376 7.61 27.43 -5.10
C LYS A 376 8.34 28.60 -5.71
N GLY A 377 9.67 28.55 -5.72
CA GLY A 377 10.49 29.63 -6.26
C GLY A 377 11.79 29.16 -6.86
N LYS A 378 12.27 29.87 -7.88
CA LYS A 378 13.61 29.71 -8.41
C LYS A 378 14.34 31.04 -8.29
N PHE A 379 15.55 31.03 -7.78
CA PHE A 379 16.38 32.23 -7.64
C PHE A 379 17.85 31.86 -7.59
N MET A 380 18.72 32.87 -7.64
CA MET A 380 20.17 32.73 -7.59
C MET A 380 20.73 33.43 -6.35
N THR A 381 21.73 32.82 -5.72
CA THR A 381 22.58 33.46 -4.72
C THR A 381 24.03 33.31 -5.17
N GLY A 382 24.55 34.39 -5.78
CA GLY A 382 25.80 34.30 -6.53
C GLY A 382 25.66 33.32 -7.70
N GLU A 383 26.49 32.28 -7.75
CA GLU A 383 26.45 31.23 -8.79
C GLU A 383 25.53 30.07 -8.42
N VAL A 384 25.02 30.00 -7.18
CA VAL A 384 24.18 28.89 -6.72
C VAL A 384 22.75 29.10 -7.20
N LYS A 385 22.20 28.10 -7.91
CA LYS A 385 20.79 28.07 -8.32
C LYS A 385 19.97 27.35 -7.26
N HIS A 386 18.90 28.01 -6.83
CA HIS A 386 17.94 27.48 -5.86
C HIS A 386 16.64 27.06 -6.54
N ASN A 387 16.13 25.89 -6.16
CA ASN A 387 14.77 25.46 -6.46
C ASN A 387 14.06 25.22 -5.11
N PHE A 388 13.43 26.27 -4.64
CA PHE A 388 12.85 26.39 -3.32
C PHE A 388 11.41 25.92 -3.30
N LEU A 389 11.02 25.25 -2.22
CA LEU A 389 9.66 24.90 -1.86
C LEU A 389 9.49 25.16 -0.35
N GLY A 390 8.58 26.07 0.00
CA GLY A 390 8.12 26.27 1.37
C GLY A 390 6.65 25.94 1.47
N GLY A 391 6.23 25.28 2.56
CA GLY A 391 4.84 24.88 2.66
C GLY A 391 4.33 24.71 4.08
N TYR A 392 3.00 24.75 4.19
CA TYR A 392 2.23 24.41 5.37
C TYR A 392 1.20 23.35 5.00
N SER A 393 1.07 22.33 5.84
CA SER A 393 0.04 21.31 5.70
C SER A 393 -0.79 21.20 6.97
N PHE A 394 -2.08 21.02 6.79
CA PHE A 394 -3.05 20.75 7.85
C PHE A 394 -3.85 19.51 7.52
N SER A 395 -4.12 18.67 8.52
CA SER A 395 -5.11 17.60 8.41
C SER A 395 -5.95 17.48 9.67
N SER A 396 -7.25 17.23 9.46
CA SER A 396 -8.23 16.95 10.51
C SER A 396 -8.92 15.63 10.18
N LEU A 397 -8.61 14.60 10.97
CA LEU A 397 -9.11 13.24 10.79
C LEU A 397 -10.07 12.90 11.93
N TYR A 398 -11.27 12.45 11.59
CA TYR A 398 -12.24 11.90 12.52
C TYR A 398 -12.55 10.45 12.16
N THR A 399 -12.39 9.54 13.13
CA THR A 399 -12.58 8.11 12.92
C THR A 399 -13.44 7.50 14.03
N PRO A 400 -14.76 7.39 13.86
CA PRO A 400 -15.59 6.50 14.66
C PRO A 400 -15.43 5.06 14.18
N ARG A 401 -15.07 4.15 15.08
CA ARG A 401 -14.94 2.71 14.79
C ARG A 401 -15.79 1.88 15.74
N TYR A 402 -16.59 1.01 15.18
CA TYR A 402 -17.37 0.02 15.92
C TYR A 402 -16.69 -1.33 15.78
N THR A 403 -16.68 -2.13 16.84
CA THR A 403 -16.11 -3.48 16.84
C THR A 403 -16.97 -4.46 17.61
N ALA A 404 -17.03 -5.70 17.13
CA ALA A 404 -17.60 -6.85 17.82
C ALA A 404 -16.68 -8.06 17.61
N ASN A 405 -16.41 -8.79 18.69
CA ASN A 405 -15.66 -10.05 18.68
C ASN A 405 -16.47 -11.09 19.41
N TYR A 406 -16.50 -12.30 18.88
CA TYR A 406 -17.03 -13.44 19.59
C TYR A 406 -16.01 -14.55 19.61
N ALA A 407 -15.73 -15.07 20.82
CA ALA A 407 -15.05 -16.35 20.95
C ALA A 407 -15.94 -17.45 20.35
N ALA A 408 -15.32 -18.37 19.65
CA ALA A 408 -16.01 -19.58 19.24
C ALA A 408 -16.39 -20.38 20.50
N ASP A 409 -17.67 -20.50 20.77
CA ASP A 409 -18.20 -21.46 21.71
C ASP A 409 -19.28 -22.31 21.04
N ALA A 410 -19.42 -23.53 21.51
CA ALA A 410 -20.37 -24.50 20.94
C ALA A 410 -21.85 -24.13 21.20
N THR A 411 -22.14 -23.11 22.00
CA THR A 411 -23.48 -22.79 22.51
C THR A 411 -23.97 -21.39 22.15
N GLY A 412 -23.07 -20.49 21.73
CA GLY A 412 -23.35 -19.10 21.42
C GLY A 412 -23.73 -18.82 19.97
N PRO A 413 -23.72 -17.55 19.55
CA PRO A 413 -23.90 -17.12 18.15
C PRO A 413 -22.90 -17.75 17.18
N GLY A 414 -21.81 -18.33 17.70
CA GLY A 414 -20.84 -19.10 16.96
C GLY A 414 -21.13 -20.59 16.89
N LYS A 415 -22.38 -21.05 16.98
CA LYS A 415 -22.76 -22.47 16.91
C LYS A 415 -22.17 -23.23 15.72
N ASN A 416 -21.75 -22.52 14.70
CA ASN A 416 -21.10 -23.08 13.51
C ASN A 416 -19.63 -22.69 13.42
N ALA A 417 -19.01 -22.43 14.56
CA ALA A 417 -17.59 -22.15 14.65
C ALA A 417 -16.74 -23.36 14.23
N HIS A 418 -17.25 -24.59 14.45
CA HIS A 418 -16.57 -25.83 14.08
C HIS A 418 -16.93 -26.23 12.66
N LEU A 419 -15.92 -26.44 11.84
CA LEU A 419 -16.04 -26.86 10.45
C LEU A 419 -15.13 -28.04 10.16
N SER A 420 -15.56 -28.90 9.23
CA SER A 420 -14.65 -29.86 8.61
C SER A 420 -13.52 -29.14 7.86
N VAL A 421 -12.30 -29.65 7.95
CA VAL A 421 -11.14 -29.13 7.22
C VAL A 421 -11.27 -29.41 5.73
N VAL A 422 -11.76 -30.58 5.35
CA VAL A 422 -11.82 -31.05 3.96
C VAL A 422 -13.12 -30.62 3.28
N ASP A 423 -14.26 -30.74 3.97
CA ASP A 423 -15.58 -30.43 3.42
C ASP A 423 -16.37 -29.52 4.38
N PRO A 424 -16.05 -28.22 4.43
CA PRO A 424 -16.71 -27.28 5.33
C PRO A 424 -18.14 -26.98 4.88
N VAL A 425 -19.13 -27.26 5.74
CA VAL A 425 -20.51 -26.84 5.51
C VAL A 425 -20.64 -25.38 5.91
N LEU A 426 -20.74 -24.50 4.91
CA LEU A 426 -20.94 -23.07 5.07
C LEU A 426 -22.44 -22.71 5.11
N ASN A 427 -22.79 -21.44 5.34
CA ASN A 427 -24.17 -20.92 5.46
C ASN A 427 -24.95 -21.37 6.71
N GLN A 428 -24.27 -21.69 7.76
CA GLN A 428 -24.91 -22.20 8.97
C GLN A 428 -25.32 -21.09 9.96
N GLY A 429 -25.72 -19.97 9.49
CA GLY A 429 -26.30 -18.92 10.31
C GLY A 429 -25.69 -17.56 10.14
N ASP A 430 -26.53 -16.56 10.35
CA ASP A 430 -26.13 -15.16 10.46
C ASP A 430 -25.45 -14.97 11.81
N LEU A 431 -24.15 -14.74 11.80
CA LEU A 431 -23.42 -14.32 12.98
C LEU A 431 -23.74 -12.85 13.26
N ASN A 432 -25.01 -12.51 13.46
CA ASN A 432 -25.40 -11.14 13.76
C ASN A 432 -24.76 -10.69 15.07
N LEU A 433 -23.53 -10.15 14.95
CA LEU A 433 -22.71 -9.75 16.08
C LEU A 433 -23.10 -8.33 16.50
N PRO A 434 -23.76 -8.15 17.67
CA PRO A 434 -24.01 -6.81 18.17
C PRO A 434 -22.69 -6.12 18.52
N TYR A 435 -22.52 -4.87 18.07
CA TYR A 435 -21.31 -4.10 18.38
C TYR A 435 -21.14 -3.92 19.88
N GLN A 436 -19.95 -4.26 20.38
CA GLN A 436 -19.60 -4.23 21.80
C GLN A 436 -18.89 -2.95 22.18
N LYS A 437 -18.12 -2.37 21.25
CA LYS A 437 -17.29 -1.18 21.48
C LYS A 437 -17.48 -0.17 20.36
N ARG A 438 -17.39 1.11 20.74
CA ARG A 438 -17.29 2.25 19.84
C ARG A 438 -16.08 3.09 20.24
N ASN A 439 -15.11 3.17 19.34
CA ASN A 439 -13.91 3.98 19.53
C ASN A 439 -14.04 5.25 18.69
N LEU A 440 -13.79 6.41 19.30
CA LEU A 440 -13.80 7.71 18.64
C LEU A 440 -12.39 8.27 18.69
N ALA A 441 -11.87 8.67 17.55
CA ALA A 441 -10.61 9.37 17.46
C ALA A 441 -10.75 10.64 16.63
N TRP A 442 -10.20 11.73 17.14
CA TRP A 442 -9.99 13.00 16.46
C TRP A 442 -8.48 13.25 16.41
N GLU A 443 -7.94 13.42 15.23
CA GLU A 443 -6.51 13.63 15.04
C GLU A 443 -6.31 14.91 14.22
N TYR A 444 -5.44 15.79 14.71
CA TYR A 444 -5.04 17.01 14.02
C TYR A 444 -3.55 16.99 13.81
N MET A 445 -3.13 17.34 12.63
CA MET A 445 -1.72 17.49 12.31
C MET A 445 -1.46 18.82 11.60
N HIS A 446 -0.46 19.53 12.08
CA HIS A 446 0.07 20.74 11.47
C HIS A 446 1.52 20.49 11.11
N GLY A 447 1.91 20.79 9.89
CA GLY A 447 3.29 20.65 9.43
C GLY A 447 3.75 21.88 8.69
N ILE A 448 4.90 22.44 9.09
CA ILE A 448 5.60 23.48 8.34
C ILE A 448 6.86 22.85 7.76
N TYR A 449 7.10 23.03 6.48
CA TYR A 449 8.25 22.43 5.82
C TYR A 449 8.89 23.36 4.80
N VAL A 450 10.18 23.12 4.59
CA VAL A 450 10.99 23.78 3.58
C VAL A 450 11.88 22.76 2.89
N GLN A 451 12.02 22.90 1.60
CA GLN A 451 12.92 22.12 0.77
C GLN A 451 13.65 23.05 -0.20
N ASP A 452 14.94 22.86 -0.38
CA ASP A 452 15.73 23.55 -1.38
C ASP A 452 16.63 22.56 -2.11
N TYR A 453 16.47 22.51 -3.43
CA TYR A 453 17.37 21.81 -4.31
C TYR A 453 18.35 22.80 -4.94
N LEU A 454 19.59 22.70 -4.51
CA LEU A 454 20.70 23.59 -4.79
C LEU A 454 21.56 23.01 -5.93
N ASN A 455 21.78 23.77 -6.99
CA ASN A 455 22.88 23.50 -7.90
C ASN A 455 24.06 24.35 -7.43
N LEU A 456 24.99 23.72 -6.69
CA LEU A 456 26.18 24.38 -6.11
C LEU A 456 27.23 24.67 -7.18
N THR A 457 27.34 23.75 -8.15
CA THR A 457 28.13 23.89 -9.37
C THR A 457 27.40 23.17 -10.51
N ASP A 458 27.92 23.21 -11.72
CA ASP A 458 27.37 22.44 -12.86
C ASP A 458 27.34 20.93 -12.62
N ARG A 459 28.12 20.41 -11.67
CA ARG A 459 28.25 18.98 -11.38
C ARG A 459 27.82 18.58 -9.97
N LEU A 460 27.73 19.52 -9.05
CA LEU A 460 27.40 19.23 -7.66
C LEU A 460 26.06 19.85 -7.28
N SER A 461 25.13 19.02 -6.86
CA SER A 461 23.82 19.44 -6.36
C SER A 461 23.62 18.95 -4.93
N ALA A 462 22.85 19.69 -4.15
CA ALA A 462 22.45 19.34 -2.81
C ALA A 462 20.92 19.44 -2.65
N LEU A 463 20.32 18.57 -1.87
CA LEU A 463 18.93 18.65 -1.45
C LEU A 463 18.89 18.79 0.06
N LEU A 464 18.30 19.88 0.52
CA LEU A 464 18.07 20.18 1.93
C LEU A 464 16.57 20.22 2.18
N SER A 465 16.08 19.47 3.15
CA SER A 465 14.67 19.50 3.53
C SER A 465 14.53 19.44 5.04
N LEU A 466 13.66 20.27 5.60
CA LEU A 466 13.31 20.30 7.03
C LEU A 466 11.80 20.37 7.16
N ARG A 467 11.25 19.69 8.16
CA ARG A 467 9.83 19.76 8.50
C ARG A 467 9.65 19.65 10.00
N TYR A 468 8.81 20.53 10.54
CA TYR A 468 8.31 20.44 11.91
C TYR A 468 6.83 20.08 11.90
N ASP A 469 6.48 19.00 12.60
CA ASP A 469 5.11 18.54 12.77
C ASP A 469 4.66 18.66 14.22
N ARG A 470 3.42 19.07 14.39
CA ARG A 470 2.64 18.95 15.62
C ARG A 470 1.48 18.01 15.37
N TYR A 471 1.35 16.99 16.21
CA TYR A 471 0.30 16.00 16.18
C TYR A 471 -0.49 16.03 17.48
N ASP A 472 -1.80 16.20 17.38
CA ASP A 472 -2.74 16.20 18.50
C ASP A 472 -3.81 15.15 18.28
N ARG A 473 -4.03 14.27 19.25
CA ARG A 473 -5.05 13.22 19.18
C ARG A 473 -5.90 13.21 20.43
N THR A 474 -7.22 13.19 20.23
CA THR A 474 -8.21 12.90 21.28
C THR A 474 -8.83 11.53 20.99
N TYR A 475 -8.83 10.66 21.97
CA TYR A 475 -9.39 9.32 21.87
C TYR A 475 -10.40 9.06 22.97
N GLN A 476 -11.51 8.40 22.66
CA GLN A 476 -12.52 7.96 23.62
C GLN A 476 -13.06 6.60 23.22
N GLN A 477 -13.04 5.63 24.14
CA GLN A 477 -13.73 4.36 24.00
C GLN A 477 -15.09 4.41 24.69
N ALA A 478 -16.07 3.81 24.07
CA ALA A 478 -17.40 3.60 24.66
C ALA A 478 -17.79 2.13 24.48
N TYR A 479 -18.52 1.60 25.43
CA TYR A 479 -19.11 0.28 25.35
C TYR A 479 -20.55 0.39 24.85
N THR A 480 -20.95 -0.55 24.01
CA THR A 480 -22.26 -0.53 23.39
C THR A 480 -22.98 -1.85 23.56
N LYS A 481 -24.30 -1.78 23.68
CA LYS A 481 -25.20 -2.91 23.50
C LYS A 481 -26.14 -2.56 22.35
N ASP A 482 -26.13 -3.36 21.29
CA ASP A 482 -26.95 -3.14 20.09
C ASP A 482 -26.81 -1.72 19.49
N LYS A 483 -25.55 -1.22 19.40
CA LYS A 483 -25.15 0.13 18.96
C LYS A 483 -25.55 1.27 19.92
N VAL A 484 -26.25 0.99 21.01
CA VAL A 484 -26.57 1.98 22.05
C VAL A 484 -25.43 2.06 23.04
N VAL A 485 -24.90 3.26 23.27
CA VAL A 485 -23.80 3.48 24.24
C VAL A 485 -24.32 3.26 25.66
N THR A 486 -23.69 2.34 26.39
CA THR A 486 -23.99 2.02 27.79
C THR A 486 -23.08 2.77 28.76
N THR A 487 -21.77 2.76 28.46
CA THR A 487 -20.74 3.44 29.26
C THR A 487 -19.71 4.07 28.35
N LYS A 488 -18.98 5.08 28.85
CA LYS A 488 -17.90 5.76 28.14
C LYS A 488 -16.69 5.89 29.06
N ASP A 489 -15.52 5.65 28.51
CA ASP A 489 -14.27 6.01 29.16
C ASP A 489 -14.04 7.53 29.10
N GLU A 490 -13.17 8.04 29.96
CA GLU A 490 -12.69 9.41 29.85
C GLU A 490 -11.96 9.63 28.53
N LYS A 491 -11.95 10.88 28.07
CA LYS A 491 -11.17 11.25 26.88
C LYS A 491 -9.68 11.26 27.20
N ALA A 492 -8.91 10.56 26.41
CA ALA A 492 -7.46 10.63 26.43
C ALA A 492 -6.94 11.61 25.38
N HIS A 493 -5.95 12.42 25.75
CA HIS A 493 -5.32 13.41 24.90
C HIS A 493 -3.84 13.09 24.71
N ILE A 494 -3.39 13.03 23.47
CA ILE A 494 -2.04 12.70 23.07
C ILE A 494 -1.48 13.88 22.27
N HIS A 495 -0.25 14.28 22.58
CA HIS A 495 0.48 15.35 21.90
C HIS A 495 1.88 14.87 21.56
N ASP A 496 2.24 14.96 20.31
CA ASP A 496 3.59 14.68 19.84
C ASP A 496 4.08 15.80 18.92
N ASN A 497 5.38 16.07 18.98
CA ASN A 497 6.06 16.98 18.08
C ASN A 497 7.27 16.28 17.47
N ALA A 498 7.60 16.60 16.24
CA ALA A 498 8.77 16.03 15.60
C ALA A 498 9.43 17.01 14.62
N LEU A 499 10.74 16.99 14.60
CA LEU A 499 11.55 17.59 13.55
C LEU A 499 12.08 16.48 12.66
N THR A 500 11.75 16.56 11.37
CA THR A 500 12.25 15.64 10.36
C THR A 500 13.10 16.37 9.33
N TYR A 501 14.08 15.66 8.77
CA TYR A 501 15.03 16.23 7.81
C TYR A 501 15.38 15.23 6.72
N ARG A 502 15.85 15.77 5.61
CA ARG A 502 16.61 15.06 4.59
C ARG A 502 17.74 15.95 4.12
N PHE A 503 18.91 15.36 4.04
CA PHE A 503 20.07 15.94 3.41
C PHE A 503 20.60 14.96 2.37
N SER A 504 20.86 15.46 1.16
CA SER A 504 21.40 14.64 0.08
C SER A 504 22.40 15.46 -0.74
N LEU A 505 23.42 14.78 -1.27
CA LEU A 505 24.36 15.29 -2.24
C LEU A 505 24.34 14.43 -3.48
N LEU A 506 24.42 15.04 -4.65
CA LEU A 506 24.54 14.37 -5.94
C LEU A 506 25.72 14.98 -6.70
N TYR A 507 26.60 14.11 -7.19
CA TYR A 507 27.70 14.51 -8.06
C TYR A 507 27.56 13.89 -9.44
N GLN A 508 27.48 14.75 -10.46
CA GLN A 508 27.35 14.38 -11.85
C GLN A 508 28.76 14.22 -12.47
N PHE A 509 29.19 12.98 -12.71
CA PHE A 509 30.47 12.72 -13.36
C PHE A 509 30.43 13.01 -14.86
N THR A 510 29.35 12.57 -15.49
CA THR A 510 29.05 12.82 -16.91
C THR A 510 27.51 12.99 -17.03
N ASP A 511 27.02 13.42 -18.19
CA ASP A 511 25.58 13.51 -18.45
C ASP A 511 24.86 12.16 -18.28
N ALA A 512 25.60 11.06 -18.44
CA ALA A 512 25.10 9.70 -18.36
C ALA A 512 25.27 9.03 -16.99
N PHE A 513 26.04 9.62 -16.08
CA PHE A 513 26.43 8.93 -14.83
C PHE A 513 26.56 9.90 -13.67
N ASN A 514 25.84 9.64 -12.61
CA ASN A 514 25.99 10.32 -11.34
C ASN A 514 25.98 9.36 -10.14
N VAL A 515 26.43 9.88 -9.02
CA VAL A 515 26.32 9.22 -7.73
C VAL A 515 25.70 10.17 -6.72
N TYR A 516 24.96 9.62 -5.76
CA TYR A 516 24.39 10.40 -4.68
C TYR A 516 24.55 9.69 -3.34
N ALA A 517 24.50 10.48 -2.27
CA ALA A 517 24.39 10.01 -0.90
C ALA A 517 23.32 10.81 -0.18
N SER A 518 22.56 10.18 0.67
CA SER A 518 21.49 10.83 1.43
C SER A 518 21.36 10.31 2.84
N THR A 519 20.92 11.18 3.76
CA THR A 519 20.45 10.80 5.08
C THR A 519 19.11 11.46 5.36
N SER A 520 18.24 10.75 6.03
CA SER A 520 16.92 11.23 6.42
C SER A 520 16.44 10.55 7.69
N ASN A 521 15.51 11.19 8.37
CA ASN A 521 14.85 10.60 9.52
C ASN A 521 13.34 10.50 9.33
N TYR A 522 12.72 9.81 10.25
CA TYR A 522 11.31 9.52 10.28
C TYR A 522 10.79 9.55 11.72
N PHE A 523 9.52 9.86 11.89
CA PHE A 523 8.80 9.63 13.13
C PHE A 523 7.41 9.04 12.88
N LYS A 524 6.90 8.37 13.91
CA LYS A 524 5.51 7.92 13.97
C LYS A 524 4.98 8.24 15.35
N PRO A 525 3.90 9.05 15.45
CA PRO A 525 3.30 9.37 16.74
C PRO A 525 2.77 8.10 17.40
N THR A 526 2.77 8.09 18.72
CA THR A 526 2.15 7.01 19.47
C THR A 526 0.64 7.15 19.44
N ARG A 527 -0.05 6.02 19.35
CA ARG A 527 -1.52 5.95 19.45
C ARG A 527 -1.97 5.14 20.67
N THR A 528 -1.02 4.68 21.48
CA THR A 528 -1.30 3.84 22.64
C THR A 528 -1.81 4.71 23.78
N VAL A 529 -3.02 4.39 24.22
CA VAL A 529 -3.67 4.97 25.39
C VAL A 529 -3.70 3.91 26.48
N ALA A 530 -3.47 4.34 27.71
CA ALA A 530 -3.59 3.45 28.86
C ALA A 530 -4.98 2.80 28.92
N SER A 531 -5.02 1.49 29.10
CA SER A 531 -6.24 0.70 29.20
C SER A 531 -6.19 -0.23 30.40
N PRO A 532 -7.29 -0.45 31.12
CA PRO A 532 -7.36 -1.45 32.18
C PRO A 532 -6.93 -2.84 31.69
N GLY A 533 -6.21 -3.59 32.52
CA GLY A 533 -5.72 -4.92 32.16
C GLY A 533 -4.44 -4.93 31.33
N TYR A 534 -3.77 -3.79 31.18
CA TYR A 534 -2.49 -3.68 30.50
C TYR A 534 -1.38 -3.23 31.46
N VAL A 535 -0.19 -3.78 31.30
CA VAL A 535 1.07 -3.29 31.88
C VAL A 535 1.92 -2.72 30.75
N TYR A 536 2.47 -1.53 30.96
CA TYR A 536 3.27 -0.84 29.96
C TYR A 536 4.73 -0.77 30.40
N ILE A 537 5.65 -1.15 29.53
CA ILE A 537 7.09 -1.17 29.77
C ILE A 537 7.77 -0.12 28.89
N GLY A 538 8.53 0.77 29.51
CA GLY A 538 9.29 1.82 28.83
C GLY A 538 10.57 1.32 28.15
N ASN A 539 11.24 2.20 27.43
CA ASN A 539 12.54 1.94 26.79
C ASN A 539 13.66 1.58 27.78
N ASP A 540 13.50 1.97 29.04
CA ASP A 540 14.42 1.67 30.15
C ASP A 540 14.11 0.31 30.82
N GLY A 541 13.10 -0.41 30.32
CA GLY A 541 12.64 -1.68 30.86
C GLY A 541 11.77 -1.57 32.10
N LYS A 542 11.45 -0.34 32.58
CA LYS A 542 10.62 -0.11 33.76
C LYS A 542 9.15 -0.02 33.43
N VAL A 543 8.31 -0.34 34.41
CA VAL A 543 6.86 -0.18 34.29
C VAL A 543 6.53 1.32 34.22
N ILE A 544 5.70 1.67 33.21
CA ILE A 544 5.14 3.01 33.09
C ILE A 544 3.81 3.02 33.84
N GLU A 545 3.69 3.89 34.85
CA GLU A 545 2.41 4.18 35.49
C GLU A 545 1.58 5.10 34.58
N PRO A 546 0.43 4.63 34.09
CA PRO A 546 -0.39 5.42 33.17
C PRO A 546 -1.00 6.63 33.93
N SER A 547 -0.68 7.83 33.49
CA SER A 547 -1.21 9.07 34.05
C SER A 547 -2.19 9.81 33.15
N GLY A 548 -2.91 9.09 32.28
CA GLY A 548 -3.82 9.68 31.28
C GLY A 548 -3.14 10.39 30.11
N LYS A 549 -1.81 10.39 30.05
CA LYS A 549 -0.97 10.93 28.97
C LYS A 549 -0.47 9.81 28.04
N ASN A 550 0.28 10.19 27.01
CA ASN A 550 0.99 9.23 26.13
C ASN A 550 1.73 8.20 26.98
N VAL A 551 1.42 6.95 26.77
CA VAL A 551 2.13 5.85 27.43
C VAL A 551 3.55 5.73 26.90
N PHE A 552 3.73 5.90 25.59
CA PHE A 552 5.00 5.73 24.90
C PHE A 552 5.44 7.00 24.16
N SER A 553 6.74 7.12 23.93
CA SER A 553 7.31 8.15 23.07
C SER A 553 7.08 7.83 21.59
N PRO A 554 7.15 8.80 20.67
CA PRO A 554 7.10 8.53 19.24
C PRO A 554 8.16 7.53 18.79
N GLU A 555 7.78 6.68 17.86
CA GLU A 555 8.71 5.83 17.16
C GLU A 555 9.59 6.67 16.22
N LYS A 556 10.88 6.36 16.14
CA LYS A 556 11.87 7.10 15.34
C LYS A 556 12.63 6.16 14.41
N GLY A 557 13.07 6.68 13.29
CA GLY A 557 13.95 5.96 12.37
C GLY A 557 14.93 6.89 11.68
N TYR A 558 16.01 6.29 11.20
CA TYR A 558 17.09 6.95 10.47
C TYR A 558 17.45 6.12 9.26
N GLN A 559 17.70 6.79 8.15
CA GLN A 559 18.14 6.16 6.91
C GLN A 559 19.42 6.79 6.43
N TYR A 560 20.29 5.94 5.92
CA TYR A 560 21.47 6.29 5.14
C TYR A 560 21.39 5.54 3.81
N GLU A 561 21.62 6.24 2.72
CA GLU A 561 21.53 5.69 1.38
C GLU A 561 22.65 6.24 0.51
N ALA A 562 23.22 5.41 -0.35
CA ALA A 562 24.07 5.82 -1.43
C ALA A 562 23.62 5.11 -2.71
N GLY A 563 23.65 5.82 -3.83
CA GLY A 563 23.18 5.26 -5.09
C GLY A 563 23.76 5.95 -6.30
N SER A 564 23.37 5.45 -7.45
CA SER A 564 23.82 5.93 -8.76
C SER A 564 22.70 5.83 -9.76
N HIS A 565 22.56 6.85 -10.61
CA HIS A 565 21.75 6.82 -11.82
C HIS A 565 22.68 6.75 -13.02
N ILE A 566 22.40 5.79 -13.90
CA ILE A 566 23.16 5.54 -15.11
C ILE A 566 22.19 5.63 -16.29
N ALA A 567 22.39 6.56 -17.21
CA ALA A 567 21.51 6.80 -18.34
C ALA A 567 22.34 6.99 -19.61
N PHE A 568 22.70 5.89 -20.28
CA PHE A 568 23.40 5.95 -21.57
C PHE A 568 22.38 6.12 -22.70
N SER A 569 22.16 7.34 -23.14
CA SER A 569 21.14 7.70 -24.13
C SER A 569 19.72 7.31 -23.68
N ASP A 570 18.78 7.33 -24.62
CA ASP A 570 17.43 6.82 -24.47
C ASP A 570 17.31 5.29 -24.41
N LYS A 571 18.42 4.57 -24.53
CA LYS A 571 18.44 3.11 -24.69
C LYS A 571 18.73 2.33 -23.43
N PHE A 572 19.39 2.94 -22.45
CA PHE A 572 19.78 2.25 -21.23
C PHE A 572 19.67 3.17 -20.02
N ASN A 573 18.88 2.74 -19.05
CA ASN A 573 18.76 3.38 -17.74
C ASN A 573 18.90 2.32 -16.65
N ALA A 574 19.74 2.59 -15.67
CA ALA A 574 19.87 1.76 -14.49
C ALA A 574 19.97 2.63 -13.23
N ASN A 575 19.32 2.18 -12.16
CA ASN A 575 19.43 2.76 -10.82
C ASN A 575 19.97 1.68 -9.89
N ILE A 576 21.00 2.03 -9.15
CA ILE A 576 21.59 1.15 -8.14
C ILE A 576 21.57 1.90 -6.83
N SER A 577 21.06 1.32 -5.76
CA SER A 577 21.08 1.94 -4.44
C SER A 577 21.38 0.94 -3.35
N GLY A 578 22.26 1.32 -2.42
CA GLY A 578 22.51 0.63 -1.16
C GLY A 578 21.91 1.43 -0.01
N PHE A 579 21.25 0.77 0.93
CA PHE A 579 20.58 1.45 2.04
C PHE A 579 20.85 0.77 3.39
N TYR A 580 20.78 1.58 4.45
CA TYR A 580 20.71 1.15 5.84
C TYR A 580 19.64 1.96 6.55
N ILE A 581 18.65 1.28 7.14
CA ILE A 581 17.55 1.87 7.90
C ILE A 581 17.57 1.32 9.31
N LEU A 582 17.50 2.21 10.30
CA LEU A 582 17.38 1.88 11.72
C LEU A 582 16.04 2.38 12.25
N ARG A 583 15.24 1.51 12.86
CA ARG A 583 13.96 1.80 13.52
C ARG A 583 14.12 1.60 15.03
N LYS A 584 13.66 2.58 15.81
CA LYS A 584 13.76 2.60 17.29
C LYS A 584 12.42 2.88 17.92
N ASN A 585 12.29 2.55 19.21
CA ASN A 585 11.08 2.80 20.00
C ASN A 585 9.86 2.03 19.47
N MET A 586 10.07 0.83 18.93
CA MET A 586 8.97 -0.01 18.46
C MET A 586 8.16 -0.52 19.64
N VAL A 587 6.85 -0.36 19.56
CA VAL A 587 5.92 -0.96 20.53
C VAL A 587 5.68 -2.42 20.16
N GLN A 588 5.86 -3.32 21.12
CA GLN A 588 5.72 -4.76 20.96
C GLN A 588 4.78 -5.32 22.03
N SER A 589 4.02 -6.34 21.69
CA SER A 589 3.35 -7.17 22.68
C SER A 589 4.38 -8.13 23.28
N LEU A 590 4.49 -8.12 24.59
CA LEU A 590 5.44 -8.94 25.37
C LEU A 590 4.77 -10.17 25.98
N GLY A 591 3.49 -10.41 25.68
CA GLY A 591 2.72 -11.53 26.19
C GLY A 591 1.70 -11.14 27.24
N THR A 592 1.30 -12.12 28.05
CA THR A 592 0.33 -11.95 29.15
C THR A 592 0.93 -12.57 30.43
N LYS A 593 0.85 -11.86 31.55
CA LYS A 593 1.25 -12.34 32.87
C LYS A 593 0.19 -11.94 33.90
N ASP A 594 -0.19 -12.85 34.77
CA ASP A 594 -1.19 -12.64 35.82
C ASP A 594 -2.52 -12.06 35.30
N GLY A 595 -2.95 -12.50 34.09
CA GLY A 595 -4.17 -12.01 33.43
C GLY A 595 -4.07 -10.62 32.79
N GLN A 596 -2.90 -9.96 32.86
CA GLN A 596 -2.66 -8.65 32.25
C GLN A 596 -1.87 -8.78 30.95
N THR A 597 -2.27 -8.05 29.91
CA THR A 597 -1.51 -7.94 28.68
C THR A 597 -0.33 -6.98 28.85
N ILE A 598 0.87 -7.42 28.48
CA ILE A 598 2.08 -6.63 28.62
C ILE A 598 2.45 -6.05 27.26
N SER A 599 2.59 -4.73 27.20
CA SER A 599 3.00 -3.99 26.00
C SER A 599 4.24 -3.16 26.32
N GLY A 600 5.27 -3.25 25.49
CA GLY A 600 6.53 -2.55 25.76
C GLY A 600 7.06 -1.78 24.56
N GLN A 601 7.64 -0.61 24.83
CA GLN A 601 8.38 0.17 23.81
C GLN A 601 9.87 -0.19 23.87
N VAL A 602 10.19 -1.42 23.49
CA VAL A 602 11.47 -2.05 23.80
C VAL A 602 12.20 -2.56 22.55
N GLY A 603 11.68 -2.25 21.37
CA GLY A 603 12.18 -2.82 20.14
C GLY A 603 13.07 -1.88 19.31
N LYS A 604 14.16 -2.43 18.78
CA LYS A 604 14.92 -1.88 17.66
C LYS A 604 14.94 -2.90 16.53
N ALA A 605 14.86 -2.40 15.30
CA ALA A 605 15.05 -3.20 14.10
C ALA A 605 15.94 -2.46 13.12
N ASP A 606 16.74 -3.19 12.37
CA ASP A 606 17.46 -2.61 11.23
C ASP A 606 17.12 -3.35 9.94
N SER A 607 17.26 -2.63 8.84
CA SER A 607 17.18 -3.19 7.49
C SER A 607 18.30 -2.59 6.65
N LYS A 608 19.00 -3.45 5.91
CA LYS A 608 20.04 -3.05 4.96
C LYS A 608 19.92 -3.86 3.69
N GLY A 609 20.29 -3.27 2.58
CA GLY A 609 20.14 -3.97 1.32
C GLY A 609 20.73 -3.24 0.13
N LEU A 610 20.53 -3.89 -1.02
CA LEU A 610 20.90 -3.41 -2.34
C LEU A 610 19.71 -3.54 -3.27
N GLU A 611 19.46 -2.52 -4.08
CA GLU A 611 18.42 -2.51 -5.10
C GLU A 611 19.05 -2.15 -6.44
N VAL A 612 18.62 -2.83 -7.49
CA VAL A 612 19.03 -2.59 -8.87
C VAL A 612 17.79 -2.60 -9.74
N ASP A 613 17.51 -1.48 -10.41
CA ASP A 613 16.48 -1.35 -11.44
C ASP A 613 17.14 -1.11 -12.79
N ILE A 614 16.76 -1.86 -13.81
CA ILE A 614 17.28 -1.75 -15.18
C ILE A 614 16.10 -1.60 -16.14
N ASN A 615 16.16 -0.55 -16.96
CA ASN A 615 15.30 -0.36 -18.10
C ASN A 615 16.17 -0.15 -19.34
N THR A 616 16.08 -1.04 -20.31
CA THR A 616 16.93 -0.95 -21.49
C THR A 616 16.17 -1.30 -22.77
N ARG A 617 16.55 -0.63 -23.83
CA ARG A 617 16.07 -0.84 -25.21
C ARG A 617 17.30 -1.04 -26.11
N PRO A 618 17.96 -2.21 -26.06
CA PRO A 618 19.21 -2.45 -26.80
C PRO A 618 19.08 -2.16 -28.30
N TRP A 619 17.92 -2.44 -28.87
CA TRP A 619 17.50 -2.05 -30.23
C TRP A 619 16.00 -1.70 -30.27
N GLN A 620 15.55 -1.07 -31.31
CA GLN A 620 14.27 -0.39 -31.41
C GLN A 620 13.06 -1.28 -31.08
N GLN A 621 13.14 -2.57 -31.36
CA GLN A 621 12.04 -3.51 -31.16
C GLN A 621 12.09 -4.23 -29.80
N PHE A 622 13.19 -4.17 -29.06
CA PHE A 622 13.38 -5.00 -27.87
C PHE A 622 13.51 -4.16 -26.60
N ASN A 623 12.62 -4.40 -25.65
CA ASN A 623 12.59 -3.68 -24.38
C ASN A 623 12.76 -4.67 -23.22
N ILE A 624 13.60 -4.33 -22.25
CA ILE A 624 13.79 -5.08 -21.03
C ILE A 624 13.54 -4.16 -19.83
N ASN A 625 12.73 -4.64 -18.89
CA ASN A 625 12.55 -4.05 -17.57
C ASN A 625 12.86 -5.14 -16.54
N ALA A 626 13.79 -4.90 -15.65
CA ALA A 626 14.18 -5.88 -14.64
C ALA A 626 14.59 -5.21 -13.34
N GLY A 627 14.35 -5.89 -12.24
CA GLY A 627 14.73 -5.42 -10.92
C GLY A 627 15.17 -6.55 -10.01
N TYR A 628 16.13 -6.23 -9.16
CA TYR A 628 16.63 -7.13 -8.12
C TYR A 628 16.74 -6.39 -6.80
N THR A 629 16.36 -7.05 -5.73
CA THR A 629 16.45 -6.56 -4.36
C THR A 629 17.09 -7.61 -3.46
N PHE A 630 18.09 -7.18 -2.73
CA PHE A 630 18.60 -7.89 -1.55
C PHE A 630 18.24 -7.10 -0.30
N THR A 631 17.56 -7.73 0.67
CA THR A 631 17.15 -7.10 1.94
C THR A 631 17.49 -8.00 3.12
N LEU A 632 18.22 -7.45 4.08
CA LEU A 632 18.51 -8.10 5.35
C LEU A 632 17.88 -7.27 6.48
N ALA A 633 16.70 -7.65 6.93
CA ALA A 633 15.95 -6.96 7.98
C ALA A 633 15.88 -7.83 9.24
N LYS A 634 16.30 -7.28 10.39
CA LYS A 634 16.41 -8.01 11.66
C LYS A 634 15.96 -7.21 12.87
N LEU A 635 15.41 -7.90 13.84
CA LEU A 635 15.29 -7.39 15.20
C LEU A 635 16.68 -7.30 15.84
N LYS A 636 17.03 -6.12 16.38
CA LYS A 636 18.33 -5.87 17.03
C LYS A 636 18.25 -5.98 18.54
N GLU A 637 17.25 -5.36 19.11
CA GLU A 637 17.01 -5.34 20.53
C GLU A 637 15.54 -5.64 20.78
N TYR A 638 15.32 -6.45 21.77
CA TYR A 638 14.05 -6.75 22.36
C TYR A 638 14.31 -6.70 23.87
N ALA A 639 13.75 -5.78 24.61
CA ALA A 639 14.20 -5.56 25.98
C ALA A 639 14.01 -6.80 26.85
N LYS A 640 15.06 -7.19 27.53
CA LYS A 640 14.97 -8.08 28.68
C LYS A 640 14.28 -7.33 29.82
N ASN A 641 13.23 -7.89 30.33
CA ASN A 641 12.58 -7.41 31.54
C ASN A 641 11.98 -8.60 32.29
N ASP A 642 11.50 -8.39 33.48
CA ASP A 642 10.93 -9.43 34.37
C ASP A 642 9.63 -10.04 33.78
N TYR A 643 9.08 -9.47 32.69
CA TYR A 643 7.85 -9.89 32.06
C TYR A 643 8.04 -10.65 30.74
N ALA A 644 9.20 -10.54 30.10
CA ALA A 644 9.49 -11.27 28.86
C ALA A 644 10.97 -11.64 28.76
N GLU A 645 11.25 -12.91 28.60
CA GLU A 645 12.58 -13.37 28.16
C GLU A 645 12.81 -12.97 26.71
N ASN A 646 13.90 -12.26 26.45
CA ASN A 646 14.25 -11.87 25.10
C ASN A 646 14.81 -13.06 24.31
N THR A 647 13.96 -13.69 23.53
CA THR A 647 14.34 -14.78 22.64
C THR A 647 14.36 -14.39 21.16
N GLN A 648 14.00 -13.15 20.80
CA GLN A 648 13.78 -12.75 19.40
C GLN A 648 14.85 -11.81 18.81
N ALA A 649 15.77 -11.29 19.63
CA ALA A 649 16.87 -10.44 19.13
C ALA A 649 17.78 -11.25 18.18
N GLY A 650 18.07 -10.69 17.01
CA GLY A 650 18.81 -11.37 15.94
C GLY A 650 17.92 -12.06 14.90
N ASN A 651 16.63 -12.29 15.21
CA ASN A 651 15.67 -12.87 14.29
C ASN A 651 15.39 -11.92 13.10
N TYR A 652 15.06 -12.52 11.97
CA TYR A 652 14.61 -11.79 10.79
C TYR A 652 13.20 -11.21 11.02
N LEU A 653 12.95 -10.04 10.46
CA LEU A 653 11.60 -9.53 10.41
C LEU A 653 10.71 -10.45 9.57
N ASN A 654 9.49 -10.66 10.06
CA ASN A 654 8.52 -11.48 9.36
C ASN A 654 8.10 -10.85 8.02
N LEU A 655 7.73 -11.71 7.08
CA LEU A 655 7.25 -11.35 5.75
C LEU A 655 8.28 -10.56 4.90
N VAL A 656 9.58 -10.69 5.18
CA VAL A 656 10.65 -10.03 4.42
C VAL A 656 11.57 -11.07 3.80
N PRO A 657 11.43 -11.39 2.49
CA PRO A 657 12.36 -12.24 1.78
C PRO A 657 13.72 -11.56 1.62
N LYS A 658 14.80 -12.34 1.66
CA LYS A 658 16.15 -11.81 1.47
C LYS A 658 16.40 -11.38 0.03
N HIS A 659 15.85 -12.11 -0.93
CA HIS A 659 16.05 -11.88 -2.36
C HIS A 659 14.70 -11.82 -3.06
N MET A 660 14.49 -10.78 -3.83
CA MET A 660 13.37 -10.64 -4.76
C MET A 660 13.91 -10.21 -6.12
N ALA A 661 13.31 -10.70 -7.17
CA ALA A 661 13.62 -10.27 -8.53
C ALA A 661 12.38 -10.31 -9.40
N TYR A 662 12.32 -9.41 -10.37
CA TYR A 662 11.36 -9.46 -11.46
C TYR A 662 12.06 -9.12 -12.77
N GLY A 663 11.51 -9.58 -13.87
CA GLY A 663 12.01 -9.22 -15.18
C GLY A 663 10.93 -9.39 -16.23
N TRP A 664 10.94 -8.48 -17.20
CA TRP A 664 10.12 -8.53 -18.39
C TRP A 664 10.97 -8.19 -19.61
N ALA A 665 10.79 -8.96 -20.67
CA ALA A 665 11.36 -8.70 -21.97
C ALA A 665 10.23 -8.64 -23.00
N PHE A 666 10.17 -7.57 -23.80
CA PHE A 666 9.17 -7.35 -24.82
C PHE A 666 9.83 -7.22 -26.18
N TYR A 667 9.18 -7.77 -27.20
CA TYR A 667 9.54 -7.62 -28.60
C TYR A 667 8.37 -7.06 -29.41
N ASP A 668 8.58 -5.86 -29.94
CA ASP A 668 7.64 -5.17 -30.83
C ASP A 668 7.98 -5.50 -32.30
N PHE A 669 7.13 -6.24 -32.98
CA PHE A 669 7.38 -6.66 -34.37
C PHE A 669 7.18 -5.50 -35.34
N ASP A 670 8.00 -5.48 -36.37
CA ASP A 670 7.92 -4.53 -37.49
C ASP A 670 7.50 -5.23 -38.81
N ARG A 671 7.56 -4.49 -39.93
CA ARG A 671 7.25 -4.96 -41.30
C ARG A 671 5.92 -5.70 -41.38
N SER A 672 5.92 -6.97 -41.81
CA SER A 672 4.72 -7.78 -42.05
C SER A 672 3.92 -8.10 -40.75
N LEU A 673 4.54 -8.10 -39.62
CA LEU A 673 3.93 -8.34 -38.32
C LEU A 673 3.79 -7.06 -37.46
N LYS A 674 3.88 -5.89 -38.10
CA LYS A 674 3.74 -4.60 -37.42
C LYS A 674 2.46 -4.54 -36.59
N GLY A 675 2.60 -4.16 -35.33
CA GLY A 675 1.51 -4.12 -34.34
C GLY A 675 1.47 -5.33 -33.42
N LEU A 676 2.16 -6.44 -33.75
CA LEU A 676 2.32 -7.57 -32.84
C LEU A 676 3.38 -7.23 -31.81
N LYS A 677 3.08 -7.47 -30.54
CA LYS A 677 3.98 -7.37 -29.40
C LYS A 677 3.94 -8.67 -28.61
N LEU A 678 5.08 -9.25 -28.32
CA LEU A 678 5.19 -10.40 -27.43
C LEU A 678 6.01 -10.01 -26.20
N GLY A 679 5.67 -10.57 -25.06
CA GLY A 679 6.37 -10.36 -23.79
C GLY A 679 6.51 -11.64 -23.01
N VAL A 680 7.64 -11.80 -22.34
CA VAL A 680 7.87 -12.84 -21.33
C VAL A 680 8.42 -12.22 -20.08
N GLY A 681 8.03 -12.75 -18.94
CA GLY A 681 8.45 -12.21 -17.65
C GLY A 681 8.54 -13.26 -16.57
N PHE A 682 9.16 -12.88 -15.46
CA PHE A 682 9.23 -13.71 -14.26
C PHE A 682 9.14 -12.85 -12.99
N ASN A 683 8.71 -13.48 -11.91
CA ASN A 683 8.82 -12.96 -10.55
C ASN A 683 9.41 -14.04 -9.64
N TYR A 684 10.38 -13.66 -8.84
CA TYR A 684 11.07 -14.53 -7.87
C TYR A 684 11.03 -13.92 -6.47
N SER A 685 10.79 -14.75 -5.47
CA SER A 685 10.95 -14.43 -4.06
C SER A 685 11.64 -15.59 -3.35
N SER A 686 12.68 -15.29 -2.58
CA SER A 686 13.27 -16.27 -1.66
C SER A 686 12.30 -16.55 -0.50
N LYS A 687 12.62 -17.55 0.33
CA LYS A 687 11.90 -17.81 1.55
C LYS A 687 11.82 -16.59 2.46
N ALA A 688 10.74 -16.51 3.25
CA ALA A 688 10.52 -15.49 4.26
C ALA A 688 9.85 -16.08 5.49
N TYR A 689 10.17 -15.59 6.68
CA TYR A 689 9.51 -16.02 7.89
C TYR A 689 8.10 -15.45 8.01
N VAL A 690 7.16 -16.27 8.45
CA VAL A 690 5.76 -15.85 8.68
C VAL A 690 5.64 -15.13 10.02
N ASN A 691 6.38 -15.58 11.03
CA ASN A 691 6.33 -15.05 12.38
C ASN A 691 7.69 -14.48 12.85
N THR A 692 7.66 -13.65 13.89
CA THR A 692 8.87 -13.03 14.46
C THR A 692 9.75 -14.01 15.23
N ALA A 693 9.23 -15.17 15.63
CA ALA A 693 10.00 -16.25 16.25
C ALA A 693 10.87 -16.99 15.23
N ASN A 694 10.63 -16.81 13.94
CA ASN A 694 11.30 -17.48 12.82
C ASN A 694 11.15 -19.01 12.84
N THR A 695 10.01 -19.50 13.29
CA THR A 695 9.68 -20.94 13.35
C THR A 695 8.86 -21.43 12.16
N LEU A 696 8.21 -20.52 11.43
CA LEU A 696 7.38 -20.82 10.26
C LEU A 696 7.86 -20.01 9.06
N GLU A 697 8.02 -20.64 7.91
CA GLU A 697 8.56 -20.05 6.68
C GLU A 697 7.58 -20.18 5.51
N PHE A 698 7.55 -19.18 4.64
CA PHE A 698 7.06 -19.32 3.27
C PHE A 698 8.15 -19.91 2.39
N GLU A 699 7.80 -20.90 1.59
CA GLU A 699 8.70 -21.47 0.60
C GLU A 699 9.08 -20.45 -0.48
N PRO A 700 10.29 -20.55 -1.05
CA PRO A 700 10.69 -19.73 -2.17
C PRO A 700 9.86 -20.08 -3.42
N TYR A 701 9.62 -19.08 -4.26
CA TYR A 701 8.93 -19.31 -5.52
C TYR A 701 9.54 -18.53 -6.67
N ALA A 702 9.40 -19.09 -7.87
CA ALA A 702 9.60 -18.43 -9.13
C ALA A 702 8.39 -18.71 -10.04
N ILE A 703 7.81 -17.67 -10.60
CA ILE A 703 6.70 -17.77 -11.55
C ILE A 703 7.09 -17.15 -12.87
N ALA A 704 6.66 -17.77 -13.96
CA ALA A 704 6.84 -17.26 -15.31
C ALA A 704 5.52 -16.71 -15.85
N ASN A 705 5.61 -15.64 -16.63
CA ASN A 705 4.48 -14.93 -17.20
C ASN A 705 4.71 -14.69 -18.69
N ALA A 706 3.65 -14.57 -19.47
CA ALA A 706 3.71 -14.22 -20.88
C ALA A 706 2.62 -13.25 -21.27
N MET A 707 2.85 -12.52 -22.34
CA MET A 707 1.92 -11.57 -22.93
C MET A 707 2.02 -11.62 -24.44
N ALA A 708 0.88 -11.52 -25.11
CA ALA A 708 0.79 -11.30 -26.54
C ALA A 708 -0.22 -10.17 -26.80
N GLY A 709 0.15 -9.17 -27.57
CA GLY A 709 -0.70 -8.04 -27.95
C GLY A 709 -0.65 -7.78 -29.44
N TYR A 710 -1.77 -7.38 -30.02
CA TYR A 710 -1.83 -6.94 -31.40
C TYR A 710 -2.57 -5.60 -31.49
N SER A 711 -1.87 -4.60 -31.98
CA SER A 711 -2.40 -3.25 -32.18
C SER A 711 -2.73 -3.03 -33.66
N PHE A 712 -3.97 -2.66 -33.94
CA PHE A 712 -4.46 -2.37 -35.29
C PHE A 712 -5.29 -1.08 -35.26
N LYS A 713 -4.83 -0.05 -35.95
CA LYS A 713 -5.42 1.29 -35.90
C LYS A 713 -5.59 1.74 -34.45
N ASN A 714 -6.84 1.96 -34.02
CA ASN A 714 -7.20 2.40 -32.67
C ASN A 714 -7.58 1.25 -31.74
N TRP A 715 -7.40 0.00 -32.18
CA TRP A 715 -7.73 -1.20 -31.40
C TRP A 715 -6.48 -1.91 -30.92
N LYS A 716 -6.53 -2.42 -29.71
CA LYS A 716 -5.51 -3.32 -29.15
C LYS A 716 -6.21 -4.56 -28.61
N LEU A 717 -5.82 -5.72 -29.09
CA LEU A 717 -6.18 -7.02 -28.51
C LEU A 717 -4.98 -7.51 -27.71
N GLN A 718 -5.20 -7.98 -26.49
CA GLN A 718 -4.11 -8.43 -25.62
C GLN A 718 -4.53 -9.67 -24.83
N MET A 719 -3.59 -10.59 -24.66
CA MET A 719 -3.68 -11.77 -23.80
C MET A 719 -2.50 -11.79 -22.85
N ASN A 720 -2.77 -12.00 -21.56
CA ASN A 720 -1.76 -12.18 -20.53
C ASN A 720 -1.95 -13.53 -19.84
N ILE A 721 -0.87 -14.27 -19.64
CA ILE A 721 -0.84 -15.54 -18.90
C ILE A 721 0.13 -15.35 -17.74
N ASN A 722 -0.38 -15.40 -16.54
CA ASN A 722 0.43 -15.31 -15.32
C ASN A 722 0.59 -16.71 -14.73
N ASN A 723 1.79 -16.98 -14.17
CA ASN A 723 2.11 -18.27 -13.55
C ASN A 723 1.89 -19.44 -14.52
N ILE A 724 2.55 -19.43 -15.68
CA ILE A 724 2.39 -20.38 -16.80
C ILE A 724 2.54 -21.84 -16.35
N PHE A 725 3.41 -22.09 -15.36
CA PHE A 725 3.71 -23.44 -14.86
C PHE A 725 2.85 -23.87 -13.68
N ASP A 726 1.81 -23.08 -13.35
CA ASP A 726 0.87 -23.35 -12.24
C ASP A 726 1.59 -23.65 -10.90
N LYS A 727 2.67 -22.90 -10.62
CA LYS A 727 3.42 -23.04 -9.38
C LYS A 727 2.55 -22.63 -8.20
N ASN A 728 2.39 -23.51 -7.24
CA ASN A 728 1.79 -23.21 -5.96
C ASN A 728 2.75 -22.37 -5.10
N TYR A 729 2.27 -21.25 -4.54
CA TYR A 729 3.06 -20.40 -3.65
C TYR A 729 2.15 -19.60 -2.71
N TYR A 730 2.70 -19.16 -1.60
CA TYR A 730 2.04 -18.32 -0.60
C TYR A 730 2.65 -16.92 -0.57
N MET A 731 1.79 -15.94 -0.37
CA MET A 731 2.20 -14.54 -0.22
C MET A 731 1.87 -13.97 1.15
N THR A 732 0.84 -14.54 1.81
CA THR A 732 0.30 -14.09 3.12
C THR A 732 -0.09 -15.29 3.94
#